data_1e2112f8db9094b8f4cf62a0ea6966cf
#
_entry.id   1e2112f8db9094b8f4cf62a0ea6966cf
#
_cell.length_a   1.000
_cell.length_b   1.000
_cell.length_c   1.000
_cell.angle_alpha   90.00
_cell.angle_beta   90.00
_cell.angle_gamma   90.00
#
_symmetry.space_group_name_H-M   'P 1'
#
loop_
_entity.id
_entity.type
_entity.pdbx_description
1 polymer ?
#
loop_
_entity_poly.entity_id
_entity_poly.type
_entity_poly.pdbx_seq_one_letter_code
_entity_poly.pdbx_strand_id
1 'polypeptide(L)'
;MSTTLFVPPTRTETQRERIPVRIFDNPALMARAIAQHIANLIRRRQAENRPAVLGLPTGSTPIGVYQELIRMHREEGLDFSNVITFNLDEYYPMHPDSLQSYHRFMRENLFDYLNIPPENIHIPRGDLLPEEIEAYCQAYEEKIRQVGGLDLVLLGIGRSGHIGFNEPGSGPETRTRLVVLDEITRKDAASDFFGEENVPRQAITIGIGTILDAREIILMATGEHKAPIVRRAVEEPPDRQVPASFLQTHPHATVYLDRAAAGELTREKTPWLVREVVWDRAMAKRAVIWLSEMLGKAILKLEAADFYRHHLHGLLHAYPSVDALCLEIFEDLRQRIIYPHQLFKNQRVIVFSPHPDDDVISMGGMLDKLVANQNEVLVAYMTNGSVAVFDADVRRYLRFVELSHDILGLENKALERFRECQQEILTFFAHKKPGQVDLEVIQKLKAHIRYAEAVAAIEVMGLSAEHARFLDMPFYKTGTVRKDPIGEADIRIVLDLLEEIQPHHIFVAGDLSDPHGTHRMCYTAIQQALQRYHQAHAREVWPLVWLYRGAWQEWEVHQADVFLPLSKADLDRKIEAIFKHESQKDRAMFPGAYDEREFWQRARDRNRGTAETLNRLGLPEFYAAEAFVTTYEMP
;
A
#
# COMPACT_ATOMS: atom_id res chain seq x y z
N MET A 1 22.96 21.63 20.22
CA MET A 1 22.06 21.30 19.10
C MET A 1 22.79 21.65 17.82
N SER A 2 23.34 20.66 17.15
CA SER A 2 24.16 20.85 15.94
C SER A 2 23.20 20.95 14.74
N THR A 3 23.06 22.15 14.21
CA THR A 3 22.42 22.39 12.91
C THR A 3 23.36 21.87 11.81
N THR A 4 23.20 20.64 11.43
CA THR A 4 23.88 20.11 10.24
C THR A 4 23.31 20.83 9.02
N LEU A 5 24.04 21.78 8.49
CA LEU A 5 23.79 22.40 7.19
C LEU A 5 23.81 21.28 6.13
N PHE A 6 22.67 21.03 5.52
CA PHE A 6 22.55 20.07 4.43
C PHE A 6 23.26 20.62 3.19
N VAL A 7 24.37 20.00 2.81
CA VAL A 7 25.00 20.18 1.48
C VAL A 7 24.34 19.17 0.55
N PRO A 8 23.70 19.58 -0.54
CA PRO A 8 23.18 18.62 -1.52
C PRO A 8 24.34 17.77 -2.04
N PRO A 9 24.16 16.44 -2.18
CA PRO A 9 25.21 15.59 -2.71
C PRO A 9 25.55 16.04 -4.13
N THR A 10 26.81 16.37 -4.35
CA THR A 10 27.36 16.58 -5.69
C THR A 10 27.13 15.29 -6.51
N ARG A 11 26.55 15.41 -7.68
CA ARG A 11 26.35 14.30 -8.62
C ARG A 11 27.69 13.63 -8.89
N THR A 12 27.89 12.41 -8.43
CA THR A 12 29.01 11.58 -8.83
C THR A 12 28.59 10.74 -10.05
N GLU A 13 29.52 10.43 -10.95
CA GLU A 13 29.29 9.63 -12.17
C GLU A 13 28.70 8.23 -11.89
N THR A 14 28.71 7.79 -10.63
CA THR A 14 28.17 6.52 -10.16
C THR A 14 26.69 6.57 -9.75
N GLN A 15 26.08 7.74 -9.62
CA GLN A 15 24.67 7.84 -9.29
C GLN A 15 23.79 7.48 -10.49
N ARG A 16 22.84 6.56 -10.27
CA ARG A 16 21.83 6.20 -11.28
C ARG A 16 20.67 7.18 -11.32
N GLU A 17 20.41 7.85 -10.23
CA GLU A 17 19.34 8.85 -10.17
C GLU A 17 19.66 10.08 -11.03
N ARG A 18 18.72 10.43 -11.88
CA ARG A 18 18.81 11.57 -12.82
C ARG A 18 18.19 12.85 -12.27
N ILE A 19 17.65 12.79 -11.06
CA ILE A 19 17.02 13.86 -10.31
C ILE A 19 17.42 13.73 -8.84
N PRO A 20 17.59 14.82 -8.07
CA PRO A 20 17.90 14.72 -6.64
C PRO A 20 16.84 13.94 -5.87
N VAL A 21 17.26 12.95 -5.04
CA VAL A 21 16.40 12.12 -4.23
C VAL A 21 16.79 12.20 -2.76
N ARG A 22 15.81 12.42 -1.90
CA ARG A 22 15.93 12.35 -0.43
C ARG A 22 15.13 11.19 0.11
N ILE A 23 15.78 10.33 0.89
CA ILE A 23 15.14 9.17 1.53
C ILE A 23 15.02 9.44 3.03
N PHE A 24 13.85 9.16 3.58
CA PHE A 24 13.52 9.30 5.00
C PHE A 24 13.18 7.95 5.60
N ASP A 25 13.45 7.78 6.89
CA ASP A 25 13.21 6.49 7.57
C ASP A 25 11.74 6.10 7.61
N ASN A 26 10.83 7.09 7.62
CA ASN A 26 9.39 6.85 7.60
C ASN A 26 8.62 8.03 6.97
N PRO A 27 7.34 7.82 6.61
CA PRO A 27 6.50 8.86 6.01
C PRO A 27 6.31 10.10 6.88
N ALA A 28 6.32 9.98 8.20
CA ALA A 28 6.12 11.12 9.10
C ALA A 28 7.32 12.08 9.07
N LEU A 29 8.54 11.56 9.05
CA LEU A 29 9.75 12.38 8.91
C LEU A 29 9.80 13.08 7.55
N MET A 30 9.40 12.38 6.49
CA MET A 30 9.28 12.96 5.15
C MET A 30 8.26 14.11 5.13
N ALA A 31 7.08 13.88 5.69
CA ALA A 31 6.01 14.89 5.76
C ALA A 31 6.44 16.15 6.52
N ARG A 32 7.10 15.99 7.67
CA ARG A 32 7.67 17.10 8.45
C ARG A 32 8.70 17.89 7.66
N ALA A 33 9.60 17.22 6.95
CA ALA A 33 10.63 17.87 6.15
C ALA A 33 10.00 18.70 5.01
N ILE A 34 8.97 18.20 4.33
CA ILE A 34 8.24 18.90 3.28
C ILE A 34 7.46 20.08 3.87
N ALA A 35 6.72 19.88 4.98
CA ALA A 35 5.96 20.94 5.63
C ALA A 35 6.88 22.08 6.12
N GLN A 36 8.04 21.75 6.68
CA GLN A 36 9.04 22.76 7.06
C GLN A 36 9.56 23.54 5.85
N HIS A 37 9.77 22.87 4.73
CA HIS A 37 10.19 23.52 3.48
C HIS A 37 9.13 24.52 2.99
N ILE A 38 7.85 24.11 2.97
CA ILE A 38 6.72 24.98 2.62
C ILE A 38 6.61 26.17 3.60
N ALA A 39 6.72 25.93 4.91
CA ALA A 39 6.68 26.98 5.92
C ALA A 39 7.79 28.01 5.72
N ASN A 40 9.00 27.58 5.38
CA ASN A 40 10.12 28.47 5.09
C ASN A 40 9.87 29.30 3.83
N LEU A 41 9.26 28.73 2.79
CA LEU A 41 8.84 29.45 1.59
C LEU A 41 7.80 30.53 1.93
N ILE A 42 6.77 30.20 2.70
CA ILE A 42 5.72 31.14 3.13
C ILE A 42 6.35 32.31 3.89
N ARG A 43 7.18 32.04 4.92
CA ARG A 43 7.86 33.08 5.72
C ARG A 43 8.74 33.98 4.85
N ARG A 44 9.48 33.41 3.89
CA ARG A 44 10.33 34.17 2.96
C ARG A 44 9.48 35.09 2.08
N ARG A 45 8.37 34.59 1.53
CA ARG A 45 7.47 35.39 0.70
C ARG A 45 6.79 36.52 1.48
N GLN A 46 6.41 36.25 2.73
CA GLN A 46 5.91 37.30 3.64
C GLN A 46 6.94 38.43 3.85
N ALA A 47 8.20 38.04 4.12
CA ALA A 47 9.28 39.02 4.28
C ALA A 47 9.54 39.85 3.00
N GLU A 48 9.24 39.29 1.82
CA GLU A 48 9.32 39.96 0.53
C GLU A 48 8.06 40.76 0.18
N ASN A 49 7.03 40.80 1.04
CA ASN A 49 5.68 41.33 0.77
C ASN A 49 5.06 40.77 -0.52
N ARG A 50 5.19 39.47 -0.76
CA ARG A 50 4.68 38.76 -1.93
C ARG A 50 3.86 37.56 -1.50
N PRO A 51 2.86 37.15 -2.29
CA PRO A 51 2.17 35.89 -2.01
C PRO A 51 3.08 34.69 -2.21
N ALA A 52 2.84 33.63 -1.42
CA ALA A 52 3.37 32.31 -1.66
C ALA A 52 2.35 31.52 -2.49
N VAL A 53 2.71 31.16 -3.72
CA VAL A 53 1.79 30.49 -4.66
C VAL A 53 2.12 29.00 -4.72
N LEU A 54 1.19 28.16 -4.24
CA LEU A 54 1.40 26.72 -4.05
C LEU A 54 0.50 25.91 -5.00
N GLY A 55 1.11 24.94 -5.72
CA GLY A 55 0.39 23.87 -6.39
C GLY A 55 0.23 22.68 -5.46
N LEU A 56 -1.00 22.24 -5.17
CA LEU A 56 -1.28 21.23 -4.15
C LEU A 56 -2.01 20.01 -4.73
N PRO A 57 -1.53 18.78 -4.45
CA PRO A 57 -2.19 17.55 -4.86
C PRO A 57 -3.25 17.10 -3.85
N THR A 58 -4.04 16.13 -4.25
CA THR A 58 -4.91 15.35 -3.36
C THR A 58 -4.37 13.92 -3.18
N GLY A 59 -5.14 13.05 -2.55
CA GLY A 59 -4.77 11.67 -2.28
C GLY A 59 -4.15 11.43 -0.89
N SER A 60 -3.78 10.19 -0.59
CA SER A 60 -3.33 9.79 0.76
C SER A 60 -1.93 10.30 1.13
N THR A 61 -1.02 10.41 0.18
CA THR A 61 0.39 10.79 0.44
C THR A 61 0.56 12.20 1.04
N PRO A 62 -0.14 13.27 0.56
CA PRO A 62 0.01 14.62 1.10
C PRO A 62 -0.65 14.85 2.47
N ILE A 63 -1.51 13.95 2.95
CA ILE A 63 -2.25 14.15 4.21
C ILE A 63 -1.31 14.43 5.39
N GLY A 64 -0.21 13.68 5.50
CA GLY A 64 0.77 13.91 6.57
C GLY A 64 1.42 15.30 6.50
N VAL A 65 1.66 15.82 5.29
CA VAL A 65 2.17 17.18 5.08
C VAL A 65 1.12 18.21 5.50
N TYR A 66 -0.13 18.00 5.13
CA TYR A 66 -1.24 18.89 5.49
C TYR A 66 -1.47 18.93 7.01
N GLN A 67 -1.45 17.78 7.67
CA GLN A 67 -1.55 17.70 9.14
C GLN A 67 -0.42 18.47 9.84
N GLU A 68 0.80 18.36 9.34
CA GLU A 68 1.94 19.08 9.91
C GLU A 68 1.85 20.61 9.66
N LEU A 69 1.37 21.05 8.48
CA LEU A 69 1.09 22.47 8.21
C LEU A 69 0.00 23.02 9.14
N ILE A 70 -1.06 22.26 9.39
CA ILE A 70 -2.12 22.61 10.34
C ILE A 70 -1.56 22.72 11.76
N ARG A 71 -0.71 21.76 12.18
CA ARG A 71 -0.01 21.83 13.48
C ARG A 71 0.83 23.10 13.58
N MET A 72 1.66 23.39 12.56
CA MET A 72 2.50 24.59 12.53
C MET A 72 1.66 25.88 12.60
N HIS A 73 0.50 25.91 11.94
CA HIS A 73 -0.44 27.03 12.05
C HIS A 73 -0.94 27.23 13.47
N ARG A 74 -1.42 26.15 14.11
CA ARG A 74 -2.05 26.17 15.43
C ARG A 74 -1.05 26.39 16.57
N GLU A 75 0.10 25.72 16.50
CA GLU A 75 1.06 25.64 17.60
C GLU A 75 2.24 26.61 17.43
N GLU A 76 2.65 26.90 16.19
CA GLU A 76 3.82 27.74 15.88
C GLU A 76 3.43 29.10 15.29
N GLY A 77 2.13 29.35 15.06
CA GLY A 77 1.65 30.62 14.53
C GLY A 77 2.04 30.86 13.07
N LEU A 78 2.23 29.81 12.27
CA LEU A 78 2.48 29.97 10.83
C LEU A 78 1.26 30.61 10.17
N ASP A 79 1.45 31.79 9.58
CA ASP A 79 0.37 32.56 8.97
C ASP A 79 0.24 32.24 7.47
N PHE A 80 -0.96 31.88 7.03
CA PHE A 80 -1.29 31.55 5.64
C PHE A 80 -2.05 32.66 4.92
N SER A 81 -2.21 33.84 5.51
CA SER A 81 -2.98 34.95 4.92
C SER A 81 -2.42 35.47 3.59
N ASN A 82 -1.12 35.25 3.32
CA ASN A 82 -0.47 35.60 2.05
C ASN A 82 -0.35 34.40 1.08
N VAL A 83 -1.00 33.28 1.35
CA VAL A 83 -0.90 32.07 0.51
C VAL A 83 -1.99 32.10 -0.56
N ILE A 84 -1.62 31.72 -1.79
CA ILE A 84 -2.52 31.41 -2.89
C ILE A 84 -2.31 29.96 -3.27
N THR A 85 -3.38 29.18 -3.41
CA THR A 85 -3.29 27.77 -3.75
C THR A 85 -3.96 27.46 -5.09
N PHE A 86 -3.34 26.57 -5.85
CA PHE A 86 -3.90 25.95 -7.04
C PHE A 86 -3.86 24.43 -6.87
N ASN A 87 -5.02 23.78 -6.79
CA ASN A 87 -5.06 22.33 -6.86
C ASN A 87 -4.79 21.86 -8.28
N LEU A 88 -4.19 20.65 -8.37
CA LEU A 88 -3.70 20.14 -9.65
C LEU A 88 -4.82 19.63 -10.54
N ASP A 89 -5.91 19.12 -9.95
CA ASP A 89 -6.92 18.36 -10.67
C ASP A 89 -8.27 18.27 -9.92
N GLU A 90 -9.27 17.78 -10.63
CA GLU A 90 -10.58 17.34 -10.12
C GLU A 90 -11.17 16.32 -11.10
N TYR A 91 -11.89 15.33 -10.59
CA TYR A 91 -12.68 14.40 -11.41
C TYR A 91 -13.76 15.11 -12.24
N TYR A 92 -14.10 14.54 -13.40
CA TYR A 92 -15.15 15.06 -14.27
C TYR A 92 -16.06 13.93 -14.82
N PRO A 93 -17.39 14.04 -14.71
CA PRO A 93 -18.12 15.07 -13.96
C PRO A 93 -18.03 14.87 -12.44
N MET A 94 -17.98 15.97 -11.67
CA MET A 94 -17.94 15.90 -10.21
C MET A 94 -18.53 17.18 -9.60
N HIS A 95 -19.55 17.04 -8.75
CA HIS A 95 -20.09 18.16 -7.99
C HIS A 95 -19.20 18.46 -6.78
N PRO A 96 -18.91 19.74 -6.44
CA PRO A 96 -18.03 20.09 -5.31
C PRO A 96 -18.43 19.51 -3.94
N ASP A 97 -19.73 19.30 -3.71
CA ASP A 97 -20.25 18.73 -2.47
C ASP A 97 -20.27 17.19 -2.46
N SER A 98 -19.89 16.55 -3.56
CA SER A 98 -19.82 15.08 -3.61
C SER A 98 -18.79 14.56 -2.63
N LEU A 99 -19.06 13.38 -2.06
CA LEU A 99 -18.19 12.74 -1.06
C LEU A 99 -16.75 12.56 -1.57
N GLN A 100 -16.60 12.28 -2.87
CA GLN A 100 -15.32 12.00 -3.51
C GLN A 100 -14.67 13.21 -4.19
N SER A 101 -15.31 14.40 -4.14
CA SER A 101 -14.74 15.59 -4.80
C SER A 101 -13.45 16.04 -4.12
N TYR A 102 -12.53 16.55 -4.90
CA TYR A 102 -11.29 17.13 -4.39
C TYR A 102 -11.52 18.47 -3.70
N HIS A 103 -12.60 19.19 -4.03
CA HIS A 103 -13.08 20.34 -3.25
C HIS A 103 -13.34 19.95 -1.80
N ARG A 104 -14.11 18.89 -1.58
CA ARG A 104 -14.43 18.39 -0.24
C ARG A 104 -13.19 17.85 0.46
N PHE A 105 -12.38 17.05 -0.25
CA PHE A 105 -11.13 16.51 0.27
C PHE A 105 -10.21 17.61 0.81
N MET A 106 -10.01 18.69 0.06
CA MET A 106 -9.11 19.75 0.46
C MET A 106 -9.64 20.57 1.63
N ARG A 107 -10.94 20.79 1.70
CA ARG A 107 -11.57 21.42 2.88
C ARG A 107 -11.38 20.59 4.13
N GLU A 108 -11.74 19.31 4.08
CA GLU A 108 -11.66 18.41 5.23
C GLU A 108 -10.22 18.13 5.69
N ASN A 109 -9.23 18.22 4.82
CA ASN A 109 -7.84 17.85 5.15
C ASN A 109 -6.90 19.06 5.31
N LEU A 110 -7.27 20.26 4.88
CA LEU A 110 -6.38 21.42 4.93
C LEU A 110 -7.13 22.75 5.12
N PHE A 111 -7.98 23.17 4.19
CA PHE A 111 -8.41 24.56 4.09
C PHE A 111 -9.29 25.02 5.24
N ASP A 112 -10.18 24.19 5.79
CA ASP A 112 -11.02 24.53 6.92
C ASP A 112 -10.24 24.75 8.24
N TYR A 113 -8.94 24.44 8.24
CA TYR A 113 -8.06 24.55 9.42
C TYR A 113 -7.02 25.68 9.31
N LEU A 114 -6.96 26.37 8.18
CA LEU A 114 -5.97 27.41 7.91
C LEU A 114 -6.66 28.76 7.63
N ASN A 115 -5.92 29.86 7.77
CA ASN A 115 -6.42 31.21 7.51
C ASN A 115 -6.13 31.70 6.08
N ILE A 116 -6.19 30.81 5.09
CA ILE A 116 -6.08 31.20 3.67
C ILE A 116 -7.36 31.94 3.26
N PRO A 117 -7.30 33.16 2.66
CA PRO A 117 -8.48 33.81 2.15
C PRO A 117 -9.20 32.98 1.09
N PRO A 118 -10.54 32.81 1.17
CA PRO A 118 -11.27 31.95 0.24
C PRO A 118 -11.06 32.27 -1.24
N GLU A 119 -10.87 33.54 -1.58
CA GLU A 119 -10.57 34.04 -2.94
C GLU A 119 -9.20 33.60 -3.47
N ASN A 120 -8.32 33.14 -2.57
CA ASN A 120 -6.98 32.64 -2.89
C ASN A 120 -6.96 31.12 -3.07
N ILE A 121 -8.07 30.43 -2.87
CA ILE A 121 -8.18 28.96 -3.02
C ILE A 121 -8.75 28.64 -4.40
N HIS A 122 -7.96 27.99 -5.24
CA HIS A 122 -8.35 27.63 -6.59
C HIS A 122 -8.29 26.12 -6.77
N ILE A 123 -9.44 25.50 -7.02
CA ILE A 123 -9.58 24.07 -7.31
C ILE A 123 -10.30 23.94 -8.66
N PRO A 124 -9.85 23.06 -9.57
CA PRO A 124 -10.55 22.84 -10.83
C PRO A 124 -12.01 22.43 -10.60
N ARG A 125 -12.92 22.93 -11.44
CA ARG A 125 -14.35 22.63 -11.36
C ARG A 125 -14.71 21.38 -12.14
N GLY A 126 -15.30 20.39 -11.48
CA GLY A 126 -15.81 19.17 -12.10
C GLY A 126 -17.29 19.25 -12.52
N ASP A 127 -17.99 20.35 -12.25
CA ASP A 127 -19.43 20.54 -12.51
C ASP A 127 -19.74 21.42 -13.76
N LEU A 128 -18.75 21.63 -14.63
CA LEU A 128 -18.87 22.42 -15.85
C LEU A 128 -19.67 21.70 -16.93
N LEU A 129 -20.34 22.47 -17.78
CA LEU A 129 -20.87 21.93 -19.03
C LEU A 129 -19.72 21.61 -19.99
N PRO A 130 -19.85 20.57 -20.85
CA PRO A 130 -18.77 20.18 -21.77
C PRO A 130 -18.22 21.29 -22.64
N GLU A 131 -19.07 22.20 -23.10
CA GLU A 131 -18.72 23.36 -23.92
C GLU A 131 -17.95 24.45 -23.16
N GLU A 132 -17.98 24.46 -21.83
CA GLU A 132 -17.29 25.45 -20.98
C GLU A 132 -15.87 25.03 -20.65
N ILE A 133 -15.53 23.74 -20.76
CA ILE A 133 -14.29 23.15 -20.21
C ILE A 133 -13.04 23.79 -20.81
N GLU A 134 -13.00 23.95 -22.14
CA GLU A 134 -11.82 24.51 -22.80
C GLU A 134 -11.54 25.96 -22.37
N ALA A 135 -12.57 26.81 -22.38
CA ALA A 135 -12.45 28.18 -21.93
C ALA A 135 -12.07 28.29 -20.45
N TYR A 136 -12.62 27.41 -19.63
CA TYR A 136 -12.27 27.33 -18.20
C TYR A 136 -10.81 26.91 -17.99
N CYS A 137 -10.32 25.92 -18.69
CA CYS A 137 -8.92 25.48 -18.60
C CYS A 137 -7.95 26.60 -19.01
N GLN A 138 -8.26 27.35 -20.06
CA GLN A 138 -7.48 28.51 -20.47
C GLN A 138 -7.49 29.61 -19.39
N ALA A 139 -8.65 29.86 -18.78
CA ALA A 139 -8.79 30.85 -17.71
C ALA A 139 -8.01 30.41 -16.44
N TYR A 140 -7.95 29.12 -16.15
CA TYR A 140 -7.17 28.58 -15.04
C TYR A 140 -5.66 28.82 -15.23
N GLU A 141 -5.13 28.56 -16.42
CA GLU A 141 -3.75 28.86 -16.80
C GLU A 141 -3.44 30.35 -16.72
N GLU A 142 -4.37 31.19 -17.20
CA GLU A 142 -4.22 32.63 -17.14
C GLU A 142 -4.17 33.15 -15.70
N LYS A 143 -4.99 32.58 -14.81
CA LYS A 143 -4.99 32.94 -13.39
C LYS A 143 -3.65 32.60 -12.73
N ILE A 144 -3.05 31.43 -13.03
CA ILE A 144 -1.71 31.05 -12.56
C ILE A 144 -0.67 32.08 -13.05
N ARG A 145 -0.75 32.52 -14.31
CA ARG A 145 0.17 33.53 -14.86
C ARG A 145 0.01 34.90 -14.21
N GLN A 146 -1.23 35.33 -13.94
CA GLN A 146 -1.52 36.64 -13.34
C GLN A 146 -0.98 36.78 -11.92
N VAL A 147 -0.95 35.70 -11.12
CA VAL A 147 -0.35 35.72 -9.79
C VAL A 147 1.18 35.58 -9.82
N GLY A 148 1.78 35.49 -11.02
CA GLY A 148 3.22 35.40 -11.22
C GLY A 148 3.77 33.97 -11.29
N GLY A 149 2.93 32.96 -11.53
CA GLY A 149 3.28 31.54 -11.61
C GLY A 149 3.38 30.85 -10.24
N LEU A 150 3.59 29.53 -10.25
CA LEU A 150 3.69 28.71 -9.05
C LEU A 150 5.09 28.83 -8.42
N ASP A 151 5.17 29.09 -7.13
CA ASP A 151 6.43 29.10 -6.38
C ASP A 151 6.90 27.69 -6.07
N LEU A 152 5.97 26.84 -5.68
CA LEU A 152 6.22 25.43 -5.37
C LEU A 152 5.04 24.58 -5.83
N VAL A 153 5.33 23.49 -6.53
CA VAL A 153 4.35 22.44 -6.81
C VAL A 153 4.70 21.19 -6.01
N LEU A 154 3.76 20.75 -5.19
CA LEU A 154 3.83 19.47 -4.51
C LEU A 154 3.12 18.42 -5.37
N LEU A 155 3.74 17.26 -5.55
CA LEU A 155 3.25 16.19 -6.41
C LEU A 155 3.24 14.85 -5.67
N GLY A 156 2.21 14.04 -5.90
CA GLY A 156 2.28 12.60 -5.73
C GLY A 156 2.60 11.91 -7.05
N ILE A 157 2.87 10.61 -7.02
CA ILE A 157 3.05 9.77 -8.22
C ILE A 157 2.04 8.63 -8.21
N GLY A 158 1.32 8.46 -9.31
CA GLY A 158 0.48 7.29 -9.54
C GLY A 158 1.27 6.05 -9.93
N ARG A 159 0.69 4.86 -9.81
CA ARG A 159 1.36 3.61 -10.22
C ARG A 159 1.61 3.53 -11.73
N SER A 160 0.82 4.25 -12.55
CA SER A 160 1.07 4.42 -13.98
C SER A 160 2.23 5.38 -14.29
N GLY A 161 2.77 6.08 -13.28
CA GLY A 161 3.79 7.11 -13.45
C GLY A 161 3.22 8.50 -13.71
N HIS A 162 1.91 8.67 -13.58
CA HIS A 162 1.26 9.97 -13.73
C HIS A 162 1.59 10.92 -12.57
N ILE A 163 1.58 12.23 -12.85
CA ILE A 163 1.64 13.34 -11.90
C ILE A 163 0.45 14.27 -12.17
N GLY A 164 -0.32 14.66 -11.13
CA GLY A 164 -1.70 15.06 -11.35
C GLY A 164 -2.43 13.93 -12.07
N PHE A 165 -3.34 14.22 -12.99
CA PHE A 165 -3.88 13.19 -13.89
C PHE A 165 -3.23 13.22 -15.29
N ASN A 166 -1.94 13.58 -15.37
CA ASN A 166 -1.20 13.44 -16.62
C ASN A 166 -0.81 11.98 -16.82
N GLU A 167 -1.70 11.22 -17.43
CA GLU A 167 -1.57 9.78 -17.68
C GLU A 167 -0.47 9.45 -18.73
N PRO A 168 -0.02 8.18 -18.85
CA PRO A 168 0.90 7.76 -19.89
C PRO A 168 0.50 8.28 -21.28
N GLY A 169 1.49 8.81 -22.01
CA GLY A 169 1.30 9.54 -23.27
C GLY A 169 1.35 11.07 -23.14
N SER A 170 1.16 11.61 -21.92
CA SER A 170 1.30 13.05 -21.69
C SER A 170 2.75 13.51 -21.79
N GLY A 171 2.97 14.70 -22.36
CA GLY A 171 4.31 15.27 -22.56
C GLY A 171 4.44 16.71 -22.04
N PRO A 172 5.67 17.29 -22.10
CA PRO A 172 5.97 18.63 -21.58
C PRO A 172 5.20 19.77 -22.23
N GLU A 173 4.64 19.54 -23.41
CA GLU A 173 3.82 20.54 -24.13
C GLU A 173 2.40 20.69 -23.53
N THR A 174 1.97 19.80 -22.66
CA THR A 174 0.59 19.80 -22.16
C THR A 174 0.33 20.92 -21.16
N ARG A 175 -0.89 21.47 -21.23
CA ARG A 175 -1.42 22.50 -20.32
C ARG A 175 -2.68 21.97 -19.65
N THR A 176 -3.34 22.81 -18.83
CA THR A 176 -4.59 22.44 -18.17
C THR A 176 -5.62 22.01 -19.20
N ARG A 177 -6.21 20.83 -19.00
CA ARG A 177 -7.12 20.18 -19.95
C ARG A 177 -7.97 19.11 -19.33
N LEU A 178 -9.03 18.72 -20.03
CA LEU A 178 -9.76 17.47 -19.77
C LEU A 178 -8.94 16.29 -20.27
N VAL A 179 -8.86 15.23 -19.46
CA VAL A 179 -8.14 13.99 -19.78
C VAL A 179 -9.03 12.77 -19.54
N VAL A 180 -8.70 11.65 -20.20
CA VAL A 180 -9.28 10.35 -19.91
C VAL A 180 -8.35 9.65 -18.92
N LEU A 181 -8.92 9.08 -17.85
CA LEU A 181 -8.18 8.37 -16.81
C LEU A 181 -7.78 6.97 -17.28
N ASP A 182 -6.54 6.60 -17.02
CA ASP A 182 -6.04 5.25 -17.22
C ASP A 182 -6.80 4.24 -16.37
N GLU A 183 -6.90 3.01 -16.85
CA GLU A 183 -7.58 1.94 -16.12
C GLU A 183 -6.96 1.68 -14.75
N ILE A 184 -5.63 1.75 -14.64
CA ILE A 184 -4.92 1.58 -13.37
C ILE A 184 -5.27 2.68 -12.39
N THR A 185 -5.36 3.94 -12.85
CA THR A 185 -5.77 5.08 -12.04
C THR A 185 -7.18 4.89 -11.51
N ARG A 186 -8.11 4.40 -12.34
CA ARG A 186 -9.48 4.10 -11.90
C ARG A 186 -9.53 2.92 -10.93
N LYS A 187 -8.76 1.87 -11.16
CA LYS A 187 -8.62 0.73 -10.22
C LYS A 187 -8.06 1.18 -8.87
N ASP A 188 -7.08 2.08 -8.85
CA ASP A 188 -6.53 2.64 -7.60
C ASP A 188 -7.54 3.47 -6.81
N ALA A 189 -8.40 4.20 -7.51
CA ALA A 189 -9.47 5.01 -6.91
C ALA A 189 -10.73 4.21 -6.53
N ALA A 190 -10.84 2.94 -6.96
CA ALA A 190 -12.06 2.16 -6.81
C ALA A 190 -12.57 2.06 -5.37
N SER A 191 -11.66 2.01 -4.37
CA SER A 191 -12.04 1.97 -2.96
C SER A 191 -12.74 3.26 -2.50
N ASP A 192 -12.30 4.40 -2.99
CA ASP A 192 -12.84 5.71 -2.61
C ASP A 192 -14.22 5.95 -3.25
N PHE A 193 -14.50 5.25 -4.35
CA PHE A 193 -15.74 5.32 -5.09
C PHE A 193 -16.68 4.12 -4.84
N PHE A 194 -16.34 3.21 -3.94
CA PHE A 194 -17.12 1.99 -3.65
C PHE A 194 -17.36 1.12 -4.90
N GLY A 195 -16.35 1.02 -5.77
CA GLY A 195 -16.34 0.24 -7.00
C GLY A 195 -15.71 0.99 -8.17
N GLU A 196 -14.98 0.28 -9.04
CA GLU A 196 -14.31 0.87 -10.22
C GLU A 196 -15.33 1.49 -11.21
N GLU A 197 -16.49 0.87 -11.33
CA GLU A 197 -17.59 1.34 -12.20
C GLU A 197 -18.11 2.71 -11.81
N ASN A 198 -17.92 3.12 -10.56
CA ASN A 198 -18.36 4.41 -10.02
C ASN A 198 -17.31 5.52 -10.20
N VAL A 199 -16.06 5.16 -10.53
CA VAL A 199 -14.99 6.13 -10.75
C VAL A 199 -15.23 6.89 -12.05
N PRO A 200 -15.22 8.23 -12.05
CA PRO A 200 -15.31 9.00 -13.28
C PRO A 200 -14.23 8.59 -14.29
N ARG A 201 -14.57 8.58 -15.57
CA ARG A 201 -13.63 8.21 -16.64
C ARG A 201 -12.72 9.35 -17.07
N GLN A 202 -13.02 10.56 -16.63
CA GLN A 202 -12.34 11.78 -17.03
C GLN A 202 -11.99 12.63 -15.81
N ALA A 203 -11.04 13.54 -16.01
CA ALA A 203 -10.65 14.54 -15.03
C ALA A 203 -10.15 15.81 -15.71
N ILE A 204 -10.23 16.95 -15.03
CA ILE A 204 -9.54 18.17 -15.42
C ILE A 204 -8.24 18.23 -14.64
N THR A 205 -7.10 18.41 -15.32
CA THR A 205 -5.78 18.42 -14.69
C THR A 205 -4.88 19.47 -15.29
N ILE A 206 -4.02 20.10 -14.48
CA ILE A 206 -2.93 20.95 -15.00
C ILE A 206 -1.96 20.08 -15.80
N GLY A 207 -1.39 20.66 -16.85
CA GLY A 207 -0.47 19.94 -17.73
C GLY A 207 0.94 19.81 -17.16
N ILE A 208 1.75 18.89 -17.74
CA ILE A 208 3.16 18.74 -17.39
C ILE A 208 3.92 20.05 -17.63
N GLY A 209 3.65 20.76 -18.74
CA GLY A 209 4.27 22.05 -19.02
C GLY A 209 3.97 23.10 -17.95
N THR A 210 2.75 23.12 -17.41
CA THR A 210 2.37 24.01 -16.32
C THR A 210 3.10 23.65 -15.02
N ILE A 211 3.27 22.35 -14.75
CA ILE A 211 4.06 21.86 -13.61
C ILE A 211 5.54 22.27 -13.78
N LEU A 212 6.12 22.09 -14.96
CA LEU A 212 7.51 22.42 -15.25
C LEU A 212 7.80 23.94 -15.27
N ASP A 213 6.79 24.77 -15.43
CA ASP A 213 6.92 26.25 -15.33
C ASP A 213 7.02 26.74 -13.87
N ALA A 214 6.80 25.88 -12.87
CA ALA A 214 6.95 26.23 -11.46
C ALA A 214 8.40 26.56 -11.11
N ARG A 215 8.62 27.36 -10.05
CA ARG A 215 9.99 27.68 -9.59
C ARG A 215 10.65 26.53 -8.89
N GLU A 216 9.88 25.72 -8.18
CA GLU A 216 10.34 24.56 -7.44
C GLU A 216 9.30 23.43 -7.50
N ILE A 217 9.77 22.19 -7.55
CA ILE A 217 8.92 21.01 -7.59
C ILE A 217 9.39 19.99 -6.54
N ILE A 218 8.45 19.50 -5.75
CA ILE A 218 8.67 18.37 -4.84
C ILE A 218 7.74 17.23 -5.27
N LEU A 219 8.33 16.12 -5.70
CA LEU A 219 7.61 14.87 -5.90
C LEU A 219 7.75 14.03 -4.63
N MET A 220 6.65 13.55 -4.07
CA MET A 220 6.66 12.68 -2.90
C MET A 220 6.03 11.33 -3.19
N ALA A 221 6.62 10.27 -2.62
CA ALA A 221 6.05 8.93 -2.67
C ALA A 221 6.33 8.17 -1.38
N THR A 222 5.35 7.36 -0.96
CA THR A 222 5.43 6.50 0.22
C THR A 222 4.91 5.11 -0.10
N GLY A 223 5.52 4.12 0.57
CA GLY A 223 5.10 2.73 0.49
C GLY A 223 5.72 1.95 -0.68
N GLU A 224 5.89 0.68 -0.44
CA GLU A 224 6.57 -0.28 -1.31
C GLU A 224 5.91 -0.42 -2.69
N HIS A 225 4.57 -0.26 -2.75
CA HIS A 225 3.81 -0.30 -4.00
C HIS A 225 4.19 0.80 -5.02
N LYS A 226 4.87 1.86 -4.56
CA LYS A 226 5.40 2.93 -5.43
C LYS A 226 6.83 2.69 -5.90
N ALA A 227 7.57 1.77 -5.26
CA ALA A 227 8.99 1.60 -5.53
C ALA A 227 9.32 1.29 -7.00
N PRO A 228 8.58 0.41 -7.73
CA PRO A 228 8.88 0.14 -9.14
C PRO A 228 8.73 1.37 -10.03
N ILE A 229 7.66 2.15 -9.86
CA ILE A 229 7.42 3.32 -10.69
C ILE A 229 8.34 4.50 -10.32
N VAL A 230 8.70 4.62 -9.03
CA VAL A 230 9.70 5.58 -8.57
C VAL A 230 11.05 5.32 -9.22
N ARG A 231 11.52 4.05 -9.26
CA ARG A 231 12.76 3.70 -9.94
C ARG A 231 12.74 4.11 -11.41
N ARG A 232 11.66 3.80 -12.12
CA ARG A 232 11.53 4.19 -13.54
C ARG A 232 11.55 5.72 -13.70
N ALA A 233 10.79 6.45 -12.87
CA ALA A 233 10.71 7.91 -12.93
C ALA A 233 12.05 8.60 -12.62
N VAL A 234 12.91 7.98 -11.80
CA VAL A 234 14.13 8.59 -11.25
C VAL A 234 15.38 8.15 -11.99
N GLU A 235 15.49 6.86 -12.41
CA GLU A 235 16.71 6.28 -12.97
C GLU A 235 16.66 6.08 -14.50
N GLU A 236 15.47 5.91 -15.08
CA GLU A 236 15.31 5.75 -16.54
C GLU A 236 15.25 7.12 -17.25
N PRO A 237 15.59 7.23 -18.52
CA PRO A 237 15.44 8.47 -19.27
C PRO A 237 14.00 8.98 -19.27
N PRO A 238 13.78 10.31 -19.43
CA PRO A 238 12.43 10.86 -19.57
C PRO A 238 11.65 10.19 -20.70
N ASP A 239 10.45 9.70 -20.38
CA ASP A 239 9.57 8.99 -21.31
C ASP A 239 8.09 9.37 -21.04
N ARG A 240 7.30 9.52 -22.10
CA ARG A 240 5.86 9.76 -22.03
C ARG A 240 5.08 8.62 -21.36
N GLN A 241 5.63 7.42 -21.34
CA GLN A 241 5.04 6.29 -20.61
C GLN A 241 5.19 6.42 -19.08
N VAL A 242 6.05 7.32 -18.62
CA VAL A 242 6.25 7.66 -17.22
C VAL A 242 6.31 9.18 -17.09
N PRO A 243 5.16 9.88 -17.12
CA PRO A 243 5.12 11.34 -17.12
C PRO A 243 5.94 12.01 -15.99
N ALA A 244 6.00 11.40 -14.81
CA ALA A 244 6.85 11.86 -13.71
C ALA A 244 8.34 11.93 -14.09
N SER A 245 8.81 11.18 -15.08
CA SER A 245 10.21 11.20 -15.51
C SER A 245 10.63 12.54 -16.14
N PHE A 246 9.70 13.33 -16.65
CA PHE A 246 9.99 14.67 -17.17
C PHE A 246 10.48 15.65 -16.10
N LEU A 247 10.22 15.37 -14.82
CA LEU A 247 10.76 16.18 -13.71
C LEU A 247 12.29 16.20 -13.68
N GLN A 248 12.95 15.22 -14.28
CA GLN A 248 14.41 15.20 -14.44
C GLN A 248 14.94 16.39 -15.25
N THR A 249 14.11 17.03 -16.07
CA THR A 249 14.48 18.20 -16.88
C THR A 249 14.37 19.51 -16.12
N HIS A 250 13.76 19.52 -14.93
CA HIS A 250 13.56 20.72 -14.14
C HIS A 250 14.74 20.97 -13.19
N PRO A 251 15.34 22.18 -13.16
CA PRO A 251 16.57 22.45 -12.38
C PRO A 251 16.37 22.42 -10.87
N HIS A 252 15.14 22.62 -10.39
CA HIS A 252 14.80 22.70 -8.98
C HIS A 252 13.72 21.67 -8.60
N ALA A 253 13.75 20.49 -9.19
CA ALA A 253 12.90 19.38 -8.80
C ALA A 253 13.66 18.43 -7.86
N THR A 254 12.98 17.96 -6.82
CA THR A 254 13.53 17.00 -5.85
C THR A 254 12.47 15.94 -5.51
N VAL A 255 12.90 14.69 -5.41
CA VAL A 255 12.04 13.57 -5.03
C VAL A 255 12.25 13.24 -3.56
N TYR A 256 11.16 13.15 -2.81
CA TYR A 256 11.13 12.79 -1.38
C TYR A 256 10.46 11.42 -1.22
N LEU A 257 11.16 10.50 -0.62
CA LEU A 257 10.74 9.09 -0.48
C LEU A 257 10.84 8.63 0.97
N ASP A 258 9.94 7.75 1.39
CA ASP A 258 10.26 6.89 2.51
C ASP A 258 11.13 5.70 2.05
N ARG A 259 11.68 4.92 3.00
CA ARG A 259 12.53 3.75 2.65
C ARG A 259 11.80 2.74 1.78
N ALA A 260 10.49 2.54 2.03
CA ALA A 260 9.70 1.57 1.28
C ALA A 260 9.54 1.98 -0.20
N ALA A 261 9.22 3.25 -0.48
CA ALA A 261 9.14 3.76 -1.85
C ALA A 261 10.50 3.83 -2.56
N ALA A 262 11.60 3.89 -1.81
CA ALA A 262 12.96 3.88 -2.35
C ALA A 262 13.51 2.47 -2.62
N GLY A 263 12.83 1.40 -2.18
CA GLY A 263 13.36 0.03 -2.13
C GLY A 263 13.87 -0.54 -3.46
N GLU A 264 13.35 -0.08 -4.59
CA GLU A 264 13.79 -0.51 -5.93
C GLU A 264 14.90 0.36 -6.54
N LEU A 265 15.27 1.48 -5.91
CA LEU A 265 16.40 2.30 -6.38
C LEU A 265 17.70 1.51 -6.32
N THR A 266 18.55 1.68 -7.31
CA THR A 266 19.85 0.97 -7.40
C THR A 266 20.68 1.16 -6.12
N ARG A 267 20.71 2.36 -5.56
CA ARG A 267 21.46 2.61 -4.31
C ARG A 267 20.91 1.92 -3.07
N GLU A 268 19.64 1.51 -3.10
CA GLU A 268 19.01 0.75 -2.02
C GLU A 268 19.01 -0.76 -2.32
N LYS A 269 18.69 -1.16 -3.55
CA LYS A 269 18.57 -2.57 -3.94
C LYS A 269 19.91 -3.25 -4.19
N THR A 270 20.84 -2.56 -4.87
CA THR A 270 22.18 -3.07 -5.21
C THR A 270 23.25 -2.00 -4.98
N PRO A 271 23.42 -1.57 -3.70
CA PRO A 271 24.23 -0.39 -3.36
C PRO A 271 25.70 -0.51 -3.79
N TRP A 272 26.25 -1.72 -3.88
CA TRP A 272 27.62 -1.99 -4.34
C TRP A 272 27.90 -1.60 -5.80
N LEU A 273 26.84 -1.37 -6.60
CA LEU A 273 26.98 -0.91 -7.99
C LEU A 273 27.22 0.61 -8.10
N VAL A 274 26.96 1.37 -7.03
CA VAL A 274 26.97 2.85 -7.04
C VAL A 274 27.73 3.50 -5.90
N ARG A 275 28.14 2.74 -4.88
CA ARG A 275 28.91 3.24 -3.73
C ARG A 275 29.69 2.13 -3.05
N GLU A 276 30.69 2.49 -2.24
CA GLU A 276 31.29 1.57 -1.27
C GLU A 276 30.26 1.09 -0.25
N VAL A 277 30.34 -0.19 0.10
CA VAL A 277 29.50 -0.83 1.09
C VAL A 277 30.34 -1.58 2.12
N VAL A 278 29.83 -1.72 3.33
CA VAL A 278 30.38 -2.63 4.33
C VAL A 278 29.86 -4.03 4.01
N TRP A 279 30.78 -4.96 3.76
CA TRP A 279 30.47 -6.34 3.45
C TRP A 279 30.23 -7.15 4.73
N ASP A 280 29.10 -6.85 5.41
CA ASP A 280 28.60 -7.73 6.45
C ASP A 280 27.90 -8.96 5.83
N ARG A 281 27.51 -9.93 6.67
CA ARG A 281 26.87 -11.16 6.24
C ARG A 281 25.57 -10.93 5.43
N ALA A 282 24.77 -9.94 5.83
CA ALA A 282 23.51 -9.63 5.15
C ALA A 282 23.75 -9.06 3.76
N MET A 283 24.70 -8.12 3.64
CA MET A 283 25.08 -7.53 2.36
C MET A 283 25.74 -8.56 1.44
N ALA A 284 26.62 -9.42 1.96
CA ALA A 284 27.25 -10.49 1.22
C ALA A 284 26.21 -11.49 0.67
N LYS A 285 25.27 -11.94 1.51
CA LYS A 285 24.16 -12.82 1.12
C LYS A 285 23.35 -12.21 -0.03
N ARG A 286 22.95 -10.95 0.14
CA ARG A 286 22.18 -10.23 -0.88
C ARG A 286 22.92 -10.13 -2.23
N ALA A 287 24.21 -9.80 -2.21
CA ALA A 287 25.02 -9.69 -3.42
C ALA A 287 25.24 -11.04 -4.12
N VAL A 288 25.47 -12.12 -3.36
CA VAL A 288 25.66 -13.49 -3.93
C VAL A 288 24.37 -13.99 -4.55
N ILE A 289 23.22 -13.81 -3.88
CA ILE A 289 21.91 -14.19 -4.43
C ILE A 289 21.63 -13.38 -5.71
N TRP A 290 21.79 -12.05 -5.65
CA TRP A 290 21.63 -11.20 -6.82
C TRP A 290 22.51 -11.64 -8.01
N LEU A 291 23.79 -11.95 -7.77
CA LEU A 291 24.70 -12.41 -8.81
C LEU A 291 24.27 -13.75 -9.41
N SER A 292 23.88 -14.68 -8.54
CA SER A 292 23.37 -16.01 -8.93
C SER A 292 22.13 -15.90 -9.82
N GLU A 293 21.15 -15.10 -9.42
CA GLU A 293 19.91 -14.87 -10.19
C GLU A 293 20.19 -14.19 -11.53
N MET A 294 21.01 -13.15 -11.54
CA MET A 294 21.36 -12.39 -12.74
C MET A 294 22.06 -13.27 -13.79
N LEU A 295 22.90 -14.21 -13.35
CA LEU A 295 23.63 -15.10 -14.24
C LEU A 295 22.87 -16.40 -14.55
N GLY A 296 21.79 -16.71 -13.82
CA GLY A 296 21.13 -18.01 -13.89
C GLY A 296 22.04 -19.17 -13.47
N LYS A 297 23.01 -18.90 -12.58
CA LYS A 297 24.00 -19.86 -12.08
C LYS A 297 23.70 -20.18 -10.61
N ALA A 298 23.64 -21.46 -10.24
CA ALA A 298 23.52 -21.86 -8.83
C ALA A 298 24.68 -21.31 -7.99
N ILE A 299 24.44 -20.96 -6.73
CA ILE A 299 25.41 -20.30 -5.84
C ILE A 299 26.76 -21.05 -5.81
N LEU A 300 26.74 -22.37 -5.64
CA LEU A 300 27.96 -23.18 -5.58
C LEU A 300 28.68 -23.34 -6.95
N LYS A 301 28.14 -22.79 -8.03
CA LYS A 301 28.75 -22.77 -9.36
C LYS A 301 29.32 -21.39 -9.73
N LEU A 302 29.20 -20.40 -8.85
CA LEU A 302 29.79 -19.08 -9.07
C LEU A 302 31.31 -19.15 -8.95
N GLU A 303 32.00 -18.46 -9.84
CA GLU A 303 33.45 -18.40 -9.92
C GLU A 303 33.96 -16.98 -9.68
N ALA A 304 35.23 -16.81 -9.30
CA ALA A 304 35.84 -15.49 -9.08
C ALA A 304 35.64 -14.53 -10.26
N ALA A 305 35.69 -15.06 -11.49
CA ALA A 305 35.45 -14.27 -12.70
C ALA A 305 34.04 -13.67 -12.78
N ASP A 306 33.04 -14.36 -12.22
CA ASP A 306 31.68 -13.85 -12.19
C ASP A 306 31.59 -12.60 -11.29
N PHE A 307 32.20 -12.65 -10.11
CA PHE A 307 32.27 -11.52 -9.18
C PHE A 307 33.04 -10.34 -9.75
N TYR A 308 34.20 -10.58 -10.37
CA TYR A 308 35.02 -9.51 -10.98
C TYR A 308 34.27 -8.79 -12.09
N ARG A 309 33.58 -9.52 -12.96
CA ARG A 309 32.83 -8.95 -14.09
C ARG A 309 31.67 -8.06 -13.62
N HIS A 310 31.19 -8.27 -12.40
CA HIS A 310 30.04 -7.57 -11.83
C HIS A 310 30.40 -6.65 -10.66
N HIS A 311 31.66 -6.16 -10.65
CA HIS A 311 32.15 -5.13 -9.71
C HIS A 311 32.09 -5.53 -8.23
N LEU A 312 32.11 -6.82 -7.90
CA LEU A 312 32.08 -7.34 -6.54
C LEU A 312 33.49 -7.64 -5.97
N HIS A 313 34.52 -6.90 -6.41
CA HIS A 313 35.90 -7.03 -5.93
C HIS A 313 36.00 -6.88 -4.41
N GLY A 314 35.34 -5.84 -3.86
CA GLY A 314 35.36 -5.60 -2.41
C GLY A 314 34.79 -6.74 -1.59
N LEU A 315 33.75 -7.44 -2.10
CA LEU A 315 33.20 -8.63 -1.46
C LEU A 315 34.24 -9.75 -1.39
N LEU A 316 34.95 -10.02 -2.48
CA LEU A 316 35.98 -11.08 -2.51
C LEU A 316 37.18 -10.74 -1.60
N HIS A 317 37.47 -9.47 -1.37
CA HIS A 317 38.53 -9.08 -0.40
C HIS A 317 38.10 -9.30 1.06
N ALA A 318 36.80 -9.30 1.34
CA ALA A 318 36.26 -9.50 2.68
C ALA A 318 36.17 -10.99 3.08
N TYR A 319 36.32 -11.92 2.12
CA TYR A 319 36.18 -13.38 2.36
C TYR A 319 37.44 -14.13 1.94
N PRO A 320 37.76 -15.27 2.63
CA PRO A 320 38.97 -16.05 2.36
C PRO A 320 39.04 -16.62 0.94
N SER A 321 37.90 -17.02 0.37
CA SER A 321 37.77 -17.53 -0.99
C SER A 321 36.32 -17.45 -1.48
N VAL A 322 36.10 -17.52 -2.79
CA VAL A 322 34.79 -17.60 -3.41
C VAL A 322 34.03 -18.84 -2.92
N ASP A 323 34.71 -19.99 -2.85
CA ASP A 323 34.10 -21.24 -2.40
C ASP A 323 33.59 -21.14 -0.96
N ALA A 324 34.40 -20.54 -0.06
CA ALA A 324 34.00 -20.32 1.33
C ALA A 324 32.79 -19.38 1.44
N LEU A 325 32.78 -18.28 0.69
CA LEU A 325 31.65 -17.34 0.63
C LEU A 325 30.38 -18.04 0.11
N CYS A 326 30.48 -18.69 -1.04
CA CYS A 326 29.34 -19.35 -1.67
C CYS A 326 28.77 -20.48 -0.79
N LEU A 327 29.65 -21.27 -0.16
CA LEU A 327 29.25 -22.33 0.76
C LEU A 327 28.53 -21.78 1.99
N GLU A 328 29.05 -20.70 2.59
CA GLU A 328 28.43 -20.05 3.75
C GLU A 328 27.01 -19.58 3.42
N ILE A 329 26.83 -18.88 2.30
CA ILE A 329 25.49 -18.36 1.90
C ILE A 329 24.55 -19.50 1.52
N PHE A 330 25.04 -20.54 0.83
CA PHE A 330 24.24 -21.71 0.49
C PHE A 330 23.73 -22.44 1.74
N GLU A 331 24.62 -22.67 2.73
CA GLU A 331 24.26 -23.33 4.00
C GLU A 331 23.31 -22.46 4.83
N ASP A 332 23.46 -21.12 4.85
CA ASP A 332 22.50 -20.22 5.49
C ASP A 332 21.10 -20.40 4.89
N LEU A 333 20.97 -20.39 3.57
CA LEU A 333 19.67 -20.60 2.91
C LEU A 333 19.12 -22.01 3.14
N ARG A 334 19.97 -23.04 3.10
CA ARG A 334 19.56 -24.42 3.34
C ARG A 334 19.00 -24.61 4.76
N GLN A 335 19.58 -23.96 5.77
CA GLN A 335 19.13 -24.03 7.16
C GLN A 335 17.81 -23.30 7.41
N ARG A 336 17.43 -22.37 6.52
CA ARG A 336 16.15 -21.65 6.58
C ARG A 336 14.99 -22.45 6.00
N ILE A 337 15.23 -23.58 5.35
CA ILE A 337 14.19 -24.49 4.87
C ILE A 337 13.74 -25.34 6.04
N ILE A 338 12.48 -25.18 6.46
CA ILE A 338 11.87 -25.88 7.58
C ILE A 338 10.77 -26.81 7.06
N TYR A 339 10.90 -28.10 7.36
CA TYR A 339 9.89 -29.09 7.02
C TYR A 339 8.79 -29.17 8.08
N PRO A 340 7.57 -29.66 7.75
CA PRO A 340 6.44 -29.69 8.67
C PRO A 340 6.71 -30.34 10.04
N HIS A 341 7.57 -31.38 10.09
CA HIS A 341 7.93 -32.05 11.32
C HIS A 341 8.87 -31.24 12.24
N GLN A 342 9.50 -30.20 11.71
CA GLN A 342 10.41 -29.30 12.44
C GLN A 342 9.67 -28.06 12.97
N LEU A 343 8.43 -27.81 12.53
CA LEU A 343 7.60 -26.76 13.08
C LEU A 343 7.20 -27.08 14.53
N PHE A 344 6.93 -26.05 15.30
CA PHE A 344 6.46 -26.17 16.68
C PHE A 344 5.11 -26.90 16.78
N LYS A 345 4.84 -27.46 17.96
CA LYS A 345 3.64 -28.28 18.25
C LYS A 345 3.05 -27.88 19.58
N ASN A 346 1.74 -28.06 19.74
CA ASN A 346 1.01 -27.81 20.99
C ASN A 346 1.25 -26.38 21.53
N GLN A 347 1.32 -25.39 20.64
CA GLN A 347 1.54 -23.98 20.96
C GLN A 347 0.27 -23.17 20.70
N ARG A 348 0.09 -22.06 21.42
CA ARG A 348 -0.96 -21.09 21.17
C ARG A 348 -0.52 -20.12 20.09
N VAL A 349 -1.34 -19.98 19.05
CA VAL A 349 -1.03 -19.21 17.84
C VAL A 349 -2.17 -18.26 17.52
N ILE A 350 -1.85 -16.99 17.28
CA ILE A 350 -2.78 -16.05 16.67
C ILE A 350 -2.32 -15.74 15.24
N VAL A 351 -3.25 -15.85 14.29
CA VAL A 351 -3.07 -15.38 12.91
C VAL A 351 -3.89 -14.12 12.74
N PHE A 352 -3.24 -12.97 12.62
CA PHE A 352 -3.91 -11.70 12.32
C PHE A 352 -4.09 -11.56 10.83
N SER A 353 -5.34 -11.59 10.36
CA SER A 353 -5.72 -11.43 8.96
C SER A 353 -6.33 -10.02 8.77
N PRO A 354 -5.68 -9.09 8.02
CA PRO A 354 -6.23 -7.75 7.77
C PRO A 354 -7.63 -7.79 7.18
N HIS A 355 -7.86 -8.60 6.15
CA HIS A 355 -9.17 -8.87 5.57
C HIS A 355 -9.53 -10.35 5.73
N PRO A 356 -10.82 -10.73 5.58
CA PRO A 356 -11.26 -12.11 5.73
C PRO A 356 -10.87 -13.04 4.55
N ASP A 357 -9.59 -13.11 4.17
CA ASP A 357 -9.02 -13.96 3.12
C ASP A 357 -7.48 -13.95 3.13
N ASP A 358 -6.85 -12.92 3.71
CA ASP A 358 -5.39 -12.76 3.70
C ASP A 358 -4.64 -13.93 4.35
N ASP A 359 -5.23 -14.57 5.36
CA ASP A 359 -4.71 -15.75 6.03
C ASP A 359 -4.51 -16.93 5.05
N VAL A 360 -5.54 -17.30 4.31
CA VAL A 360 -5.46 -18.43 3.37
C VAL A 360 -4.73 -18.08 2.08
N ILE A 361 -4.87 -16.84 1.57
CA ILE A 361 -4.15 -16.36 0.38
C ILE A 361 -2.64 -16.36 0.63
N SER A 362 -2.21 -15.86 1.79
CA SER A 362 -0.80 -15.62 2.09
C SER A 362 -0.11 -16.85 2.70
N MET A 363 -0.74 -17.47 3.71
CA MET A 363 -0.10 -18.50 4.51
C MET A 363 -0.95 -19.79 4.71
N GLY A 364 -1.86 -20.08 3.77
CA GLY A 364 -2.73 -21.24 3.87
C GLY A 364 -1.99 -22.58 4.01
N GLY A 365 -0.80 -22.70 3.38
CA GLY A 365 0.06 -23.86 3.54
C GLY A 365 0.62 -23.98 4.96
N MET A 366 1.11 -22.90 5.54
CA MET A 366 1.55 -22.84 6.94
C MET A 366 0.39 -23.15 7.89
N LEU A 367 -0.77 -22.53 7.66
CA LEU A 367 -1.96 -22.74 8.49
C LEU A 367 -2.34 -24.23 8.57
N ASP A 368 -2.39 -24.93 7.43
CA ASP A 368 -2.62 -26.38 7.38
C ASP A 368 -1.62 -27.17 8.25
N LYS A 369 -0.32 -26.82 8.19
CA LYS A 369 0.72 -27.50 8.97
C LYS A 369 0.65 -27.17 10.47
N LEU A 370 0.27 -25.95 10.83
CA LEU A 370 0.06 -25.57 12.22
C LEU A 370 -1.07 -26.40 12.86
N VAL A 371 -2.19 -26.56 12.15
CA VAL A 371 -3.31 -27.39 12.59
C VAL A 371 -2.91 -28.87 12.69
N ALA A 372 -2.25 -29.40 11.65
CA ALA A 372 -1.75 -30.79 11.65
C ALA A 372 -0.78 -31.07 12.81
N ASN A 373 -0.04 -30.07 13.28
CA ASN A 373 0.87 -30.15 14.43
C ASN A 373 0.17 -29.92 15.78
N GLN A 374 -1.17 -29.91 15.83
CA GLN A 374 -1.99 -29.77 17.05
C GLN A 374 -1.74 -28.46 17.81
N ASN A 375 -1.44 -27.38 17.11
CA ASN A 375 -1.39 -26.05 17.71
C ASN A 375 -2.81 -25.52 17.94
N GLU A 376 -2.99 -24.76 19.02
CA GLU A 376 -4.22 -24.01 19.30
C GLU A 376 -4.20 -22.73 18.45
N VAL A 377 -4.81 -22.79 17.29
CA VAL A 377 -4.79 -21.68 16.31
C VAL A 377 -6.06 -20.88 16.40
N LEU A 378 -5.93 -19.56 16.56
CA LEU A 378 -7.00 -18.58 16.45
C LEU A 378 -6.71 -17.66 15.26
N VAL A 379 -7.67 -17.51 14.35
CA VAL A 379 -7.58 -16.55 13.24
C VAL A 379 -8.38 -15.30 13.61
N ALA A 380 -7.69 -14.18 13.72
CA ALA A 380 -8.24 -12.89 14.11
C ALA A 380 -8.38 -11.97 12.87
N TYR A 381 -9.59 -11.87 12.36
CA TYR A 381 -9.93 -11.01 11.22
C TYR A 381 -10.10 -9.58 11.70
N MET A 382 -9.21 -8.68 11.25
CA MET A 382 -9.13 -7.33 11.80
C MET A 382 -10.21 -6.41 11.22
N THR A 383 -10.52 -6.55 9.93
CA THR A 383 -11.59 -5.78 9.27
C THR A 383 -12.61 -6.71 8.65
N ASN A 384 -13.81 -6.18 8.37
CA ASN A 384 -14.90 -7.00 7.84
C ASN A 384 -14.89 -7.15 6.30
N GLY A 385 -14.12 -6.36 5.57
CA GLY A 385 -14.01 -6.44 4.11
C GLY A 385 -15.31 -6.19 3.34
N SER A 386 -16.35 -5.65 3.97
CA SER A 386 -17.70 -5.48 3.39
C SER A 386 -17.72 -4.61 2.15
N VAL A 387 -16.79 -3.65 2.03
CA VAL A 387 -16.67 -2.76 0.86
C VAL A 387 -16.39 -3.55 -0.43
N ALA A 388 -15.76 -4.73 -0.33
CA ALA A 388 -15.42 -5.58 -1.46
C ALA A 388 -16.51 -6.60 -1.85
N VAL A 389 -17.74 -6.45 -1.36
CA VAL A 389 -18.88 -7.33 -1.67
C VAL A 389 -19.84 -6.61 -2.61
N PHE A 390 -20.19 -7.25 -3.73
CA PHE A 390 -21.13 -6.68 -4.70
C PHE A 390 -22.57 -6.69 -4.19
N ASP A 391 -23.35 -5.70 -4.63
CA ASP A 391 -24.79 -5.62 -4.32
C ASP A 391 -25.56 -6.86 -4.86
N ALA A 392 -25.05 -7.48 -5.92
CA ALA A 392 -25.58 -8.72 -6.47
C ALA A 392 -25.50 -9.90 -5.50
N ASP A 393 -24.44 -9.97 -4.69
CA ASP A 393 -24.29 -11.02 -3.68
C ASP A 393 -25.33 -10.85 -2.56
N VAL A 394 -25.55 -9.62 -2.09
CA VAL A 394 -26.61 -9.34 -1.11
C VAL A 394 -27.97 -9.76 -1.68
N ARG A 395 -28.30 -9.42 -2.93
CA ARG A 395 -29.53 -9.85 -3.60
C ARG A 395 -29.66 -11.37 -3.65
N ARG A 396 -28.58 -12.09 -3.94
CA ARG A 396 -28.54 -13.56 -4.01
C ARG A 396 -28.87 -14.18 -2.65
N TYR A 397 -28.26 -13.69 -1.58
CA TYR A 397 -28.52 -14.21 -0.22
C TYR A 397 -29.92 -13.85 0.29
N LEU A 398 -30.40 -12.63 0.04
CA LEU A 398 -31.80 -12.27 0.37
C LEU A 398 -32.80 -13.17 -0.36
N ARG A 399 -32.55 -13.46 -1.64
CA ARG A 399 -33.41 -14.38 -2.40
C ARG A 399 -33.33 -15.81 -1.86
N PHE A 400 -32.16 -16.27 -1.44
CA PHE A 400 -32.02 -17.58 -0.78
C PHE A 400 -32.87 -17.68 0.48
N VAL A 401 -32.82 -16.69 1.36
CA VAL A 401 -33.66 -16.65 2.59
C VAL A 401 -35.15 -16.63 2.22
N GLU A 402 -35.54 -15.81 1.24
CA GLU A 402 -36.91 -15.75 0.74
C GLU A 402 -37.43 -17.10 0.21
N LEU A 403 -36.62 -17.83 -0.55
CA LEU A 403 -36.97 -19.14 -1.10
C LEU A 403 -36.96 -20.25 -0.04
N SER A 404 -36.23 -20.06 1.05
CA SER A 404 -36.02 -21.06 2.08
C SER A 404 -36.77 -20.77 3.38
N HIS A 405 -37.64 -19.75 3.39
CA HIS A 405 -38.30 -19.27 4.62
C HIS A 405 -39.09 -20.37 5.34
N ASP A 406 -39.81 -21.25 4.61
CA ASP A 406 -40.55 -22.38 5.18
C ASP A 406 -39.62 -23.37 5.87
N ILE A 407 -38.47 -23.69 5.22
CA ILE A 407 -37.46 -24.62 5.74
C ILE A 407 -36.78 -24.03 6.99
N LEU A 408 -36.54 -22.72 7.01
CA LEU A 408 -35.91 -22.01 8.11
C LEU A 408 -36.89 -21.70 9.25
N GLY A 409 -38.17 -22.01 9.10
CA GLY A 409 -39.19 -21.73 10.10
C GLY A 409 -39.48 -20.22 10.29
N LEU A 410 -39.23 -19.43 9.24
CA LEU A 410 -39.55 -18.00 9.27
C LEU A 410 -41.00 -17.79 8.92
N GLU A 411 -41.83 -17.72 9.96
CA GLU A 411 -43.28 -17.56 9.82
C GLU A 411 -43.78 -16.23 10.42
N ASN A 412 -44.94 -15.80 9.96
CA ASN A 412 -45.70 -14.67 10.53
C ASN A 412 -44.83 -13.41 10.68
N LYS A 413 -44.68 -12.92 11.90
CA LYS A 413 -43.99 -11.66 12.22
C LYS A 413 -42.51 -11.62 11.80
N ALA A 414 -41.82 -12.76 11.81
CA ALA A 414 -40.42 -12.84 11.38
C ALA A 414 -40.32 -12.68 9.86
N LEU A 415 -41.20 -13.34 9.12
CA LEU A 415 -41.26 -13.25 7.66
C LEU A 415 -41.72 -11.85 7.20
N GLU A 416 -42.66 -11.22 7.88
CA GLU A 416 -43.08 -9.84 7.60
C GLU A 416 -41.92 -8.87 7.75
N ARG A 417 -41.19 -8.92 8.87
CA ARG A 417 -39.99 -8.08 9.08
C ARG A 417 -38.89 -8.32 8.03
N PHE A 418 -38.67 -9.58 7.65
CA PHE A 418 -37.72 -9.91 6.60
C PHE A 418 -38.13 -9.26 5.27
N ARG A 419 -39.41 -9.38 4.88
CA ARG A 419 -39.92 -8.78 3.64
C ARG A 419 -39.85 -7.25 3.64
N GLU A 420 -40.14 -6.61 4.75
CA GLU A 420 -40.00 -5.15 4.92
C GLU A 420 -38.53 -4.73 4.70
N CYS A 421 -37.58 -5.39 5.37
CA CYS A 421 -36.15 -5.13 5.21
C CYS A 421 -35.66 -5.42 3.79
N GLN A 422 -36.08 -6.53 3.20
CA GLN A 422 -35.77 -6.87 1.81
C GLN A 422 -36.28 -5.80 0.83
N GLN A 423 -37.51 -5.33 1.01
CA GLN A 423 -38.10 -4.29 0.17
C GLN A 423 -37.33 -2.97 0.28
N GLU A 424 -36.92 -2.58 1.49
CA GLU A 424 -36.09 -1.40 1.74
C GLU A 424 -34.76 -1.50 0.98
N ILE A 425 -34.04 -2.63 1.12
CA ILE A 425 -32.76 -2.88 0.45
C ILE A 425 -32.90 -2.86 -1.08
N LEU A 426 -33.93 -3.55 -1.62
CA LEU A 426 -34.15 -3.61 -3.07
C LEU A 426 -34.52 -2.24 -3.63
N THR A 427 -35.31 -1.45 -2.89
CA THR A 427 -35.64 -0.07 -3.27
C THR A 427 -34.41 0.82 -3.25
N PHE A 428 -33.55 0.71 -2.24
CA PHE A 428 -32.28 1.41 -2.19
C PHE A 428 -31.41 1.05 -3.41
N PHE A 429 -31.20 -0.23 -3.71
CA PHE A 429 -30.42 -0.66 -4.86
C PHE A 429 -30.97 -0.20 -6.22
N ALA A 430 -32.29 -0.03 -6.33
CA ALA A 430 -32.91 0.47 -7.57
C ALA A 430 -32.64 1.96 -7.82
N HIS A 431 -32.35 2.74 -6.77
CA HIS A 431 -32.14 4.19 -6.83
C HIS A 431 -30.74 4.61 -6.40
N LYS A 432 -29.87 3.65 -6.07
CA LYS A 432 -28.49 3.89 -5.63
C LYS A 432 -27.71 4.63 -6.72
N LYS A 433 -27.14 5.77 -6.34
CA LYS A 433 -26.26 6.54 -7.22
C LYS A 433 -24.83 5.97 -7.18
N PRO A 434 -24.07 6.12 -8.27
CA PRO A 434 -22.64 5.81 -8.24
C PRO A 434 -21.95 6.50 -7.05
N GLY A 435 -21.10 5.75 -6.31
CA GLY A 435 -20.38 6.26 -5.13
C GLY A 435 -21.26 6.56 -3.91
N GLN A 436 -22.53 6.16 -3.89
CA GLN A 436 -23.40 6.30 -2.74
C GLN A 436 -23.09 5.25 -1.69
N VAL A 437 -22.99 5.69 -0.43
CA VAL A 437 -22.79 4.83 0.74
C VAL A 437 -23.98 3.88 0.92
N ASP A 438 -23.71 2.62 1.20
CA ASP A 438 -24.73 1.62 1.52
C ASP A 438 -25.43 1.91 2.85
N LEU A 439 -26.69 1.51 2.96
CA LEU A 439 -27.41 1.51 4.22
C LEU A 439 -26.67 0.62 5.23
N GLU A 440 -26.74 0.95 6.52
CA GLU A 440 -26.08 0.19 7.59
C GLU A 440 -26.44 -1.31 7.56
N VAL A 441 -27.71 -1.63 7.27
CA VAL A 441 -28.16 -3.03 7.12
C VAL A 441 -27.47 -3.74 5.98
N ILE A 442 -27.23 -3.06 4.85
CA ILE A 442 -26.51 -3.62 3.69
C ILE A 442 -25.05 -3.84 4.04
N GLN A 443 -24.41 -2.88 4.72
CA GLN A 443 -23.03 -3.01 5.18
C GLN A 443 -22.87 -4.23 6.10
N LYS A 444 -23.79 -4.43 7.06
CA LYS A 444 -23.80 -5.60 7.95
C LYS A 444 -24.00 -6.91 7.20
N LEU A 445 -24.91 -6.95 6.22
CA LEU A 445 -25.11 -8.15 5.40
C LEU A 445 -23.87 -8.49 4.58
N LYS A 446 -23.22 -7.49 3.98
CA LYS A 446 -21.96 -7.67 3.27
C LYS A 446 -20.83 -8.18 4.19
N ALA A 447 -20.73 -7.66 5.42
CA ALA A 447 -19.79 -8.16 6.41
C ALA A 447 -20.07 -9.63 6.78
N HIS A 448 -21.34 -10.00 7.01
CA HIS A 448 -21.70 -11.38 7.33
C HIS A 448 -21.44 -12.36 6.18
N ILE A 449 -21.56 -11.92 4.92
CA ILE A 449 -21.14 -12.74 3.77
C ILE A 449 -19.66 -13.06 3.89
N ARG A 450 -18.80 -12.04 4.12
CA ARG A 450 -17.36 -12.23 4.29
C ARG A 450 -17.02 -13.12 5.49
N TYR A 451 -17.75 -12.97 6.61
CA TYR A 451 -17.55 -13.82 7.80
C TYR A 451 -17.87 -15.29 7.52
N ALA A 452 -18.98 -15.56 6.85
CA ALA A 452 -19.34 -16.93 6.46
C ALA A 452 -18.31 -17.56 5.53
N GLU A 453 -17.80 -16.80 4.58
CA GLU A 453 -16.75 -17.23 3.65
C GLU A 453 -15.42 -17.51 4.38
N ALA A 454 -15.01 -16.65 5.31
CA ALA A 454 -13.80 -16.82 6.11
C ALA A 454 -13.87 -18.09 6.99
N VAL A 455 -15.01 -18.33 7.64
CA VAL A 455 -15.23 -19.57 8.41
C VAL A 455 -15.14 -20.79 7.49
N ALA A 456 -15.82 -20.78 6.34
CA ALA A 456 -15.75 -21.87 5.38
C ALA A 456 -14.32 -22.13 4.85
N ALA A 457 -13.51 -21.07 4.72
CA ALA A 457 -12.12 -21.19 4.28
C ALA A 457 -11.23 -21.90 5.33
N ILE A 458 -11.34 -21.51 6.61
CA ILE A 458 -10.55 -22.15 7.67
C ILE A 458 -11.04 -23.58 7.99
N GLU A 459 -12.31 -23.90 7.71
CA GLU A 459 -12.83 -25.28 7.82
C GLU A 459 -12.12 -26.23 6.85
N VAL A 460 -11.74 -25.77 5.66
CA VAL A 460 -10.90 -26.54 4.73
C VAL A 460 -9.55 -26.90 5.37
N MET A 461 -9.02 -26.05 6.25
CA MET A 461 -7.77 -26.27 6.98
C MET A 461 -7.94 -27.13 8.24
N GLY A 462 -9.18 -27.56 8.56
CA GLY A 462 -9.48 -28.40 9.72
C GLY A 462 -9.76 -27.61 11.00
N LEU A 463 -9.98 -26.31 10.91
CA LEU A 463 -10.48 -25.48 12.00
C LEU A 463 -12.03 -25.44 12.00
N SER A 464 -12.63 -24.78 13.00
CA SER A 464 -14.08 -24.59 13.09
C SER A 464 -14.41 -23.10 13.31
N ALA A 465 -15.68 -22.73 13.29
CA ALA A 465 -16.11 -21.36 13.49
C ALA A 465 -15.62 -20.74 14.82
N GLU A 466 -15.40 -21.53 15.86
CA GLU A 466 -14.87 -21.07 17.15
C GLU A 466 -13.41 -20.60 17.09
N HIS A 467 -12.68 -20.98 16.06
CA HIS A 467 -11.31 -20.54 15.81
C HIS A 467 -11.24 -19.23 15.00
N ALA A 468 -12.40 -18.68 14.62
CA ALA A 468 -12.51 -17.37 13.94
C ALA A 468 -12.90 -16.29 14.94
N ARG A 469 -12.13 -15.22 15.03
CA ARG A 469 -12.45 -14.03 15.83
C ARG A 469 -12.53 -12.82 14.91
N PHE A 470 -13.69 -12.20 14.78
CA PHE A 470 -13.91 -10.97 14.02
C PHE A 470 -13.78 -9.77 14.93
N LEU A 471 -12.74 -8.94 14.70
CA LEU A 471 -12.37 -7.85 15.60
C LEU A 471 -13.12 -6.55 15.29
N ASP A 472 -13.58 -6.37 14.04
CA ASP A 472 -14.29 -5.17 13.58
C ASP A 472 -13.61 -3.87 14.04
N MET A 473 -12.32 -3.72 13.71
CA MET A 473 -11.46 -2.62 14.18
C MET A 473 -12.12 -1.26 13.92
N PRO A 474 -12.22 -0.37 14.92
CA PRO A 474 -12.88 0.93 14.81
C PRO A 474 -12.37 1.85 13.71
N PHE A 475 -11.08 1.78 13.38
CA PHE A 475 -10.49 2.58 12.28
C PHE A 475 -11.13 2.27 10.92
N TYR A 476 -11.64 1.02 10.76
CA TYR A 476 -12.23 0.57 9.51
C TYR A 476 -13.72 0.87 9.47
N LYS A 477 -14.05 2.15 9.26
CA LYS A 477 -15.45 2.55 9.08
C LYS A 477 -15.90 2.26 7.66
N THR A 478 -16.93 1.45 7.53
CA THR A 478 -17.62 1.24 6.25
C THR A 478 -18.52 2.44 5.96
N GLY A 479 -18.59 2.82 4.68
CA GLY A 479 -19.43 3.95 4.27
C GLY A 479 -18.78 5.33 4.38
N THR A 480 -17.47 5.40 4.60
CA THR A 480 -16.68 6.63 4.51
C THR A 480 -15.55 6.43 3.51
N VAL A 481 -15.19 7.47 2.77
CA VAL A 481 -14.01 7.43 1.86
C VAL A 481 -12.73 7.36 2.67
N ARG A 482 -12.70 7.98 3.83
CA ARG A 482 -11.52 8.06 4.69
C ARG A 482 -11.66 7.08 5.86
N LYS A 483 -10.62 6.25 6.06
CA LYS A 483 -10.44 5.49 7.30
C LYS A 483 -9.99 6.43 8.41
N ASP A 484 -10.43 6.17 9.63
CA ASP A 484 -9.93 6.91 10.79
C ASP A 484 -8.46 6.52 11.06
N PRO A 485 -7.63 7.40 11.60
CA PRO A 485 -6.30 7.01 12.07
C PRO A 485 -6.43 5.96 13.20
N ILE A 486 -5.41 5.10 13.34
CA ILE A 486 -5.35 4.14 14.45
C ILE A 486 -5.44 4.89 15.77
N GLY A 487 -6.41 4.50 16.59
CA GLY A 487 -6.69 5.09 17.89
C GLY A 487 -6.51 4.11 19.05
N GLU A 488 -6.75 4.62 20.25
CA GLU A 488 -6.64 3.83 21.50
C GLU A 488 -7.56 2.61 21.51
N ALA A 489 -8.75 2.73 20.93
CA ALA A 489 -9.72 1.64 20.86
C ALA A 489 -9.20 0.47 19.98
N ASP A 490 -8.55 0.78 18.86
CA ASP A 490 -7.95 -0.24 17.98
C ASP A 490 -6.83 -1.00 18.68
N ILE A 491 -5.91 -0.25 19.33
CA ILE A 491 -4.79 -0.83 20.06
C ILE A 491 -5.29 -1.71 21.22
N ARG A 492 -6.33 -1.27 21.91
CA ARG A 492 -6.89 -1.99 23.05
C ARG A 492 -7.48 -3.33 22.65
N ILE A 493 -8.22 -3.41 21.54
CA ILE A 493 -8.78 -4.67 21.02
C ILE A 493 -7.68 -5.71 20.80
N VAL A 494 -6.57 -5.30 20.16
CA VAL A 494 -5.44 -6.21 19.90
C VAL A 494 -4.75 -6.60 21.21
N LEU A 495 -4.52 -5.64 22.11
CA LEU A 495 -3.87 -5.90 23.40
C LEU A 495 -4.70 -6.86 24.26
N ASP A 496 -6.02 -6.64 24.35
CA ASP A 496 -6.90 -7.53 25.12
C ASP A 496 -6.90 -8.96 24.56
N LEU A 497 -6.80 -9.12 23.22
CA LEU A 497 -6.66 -10.44 22.59
C LEU A 497 -5.32 -11.11 22.93
N LEU A 498 -4.22 -10.35 22.93
CA LEU A 498 -2.91 -10.86 23.34
C LEU A 498 -2.91 -11.32 24.81
N GLU A 499 -3.55 -10.55 25.71
CA GLU A 499 -3.69 -10.88 27.13
C GLU A 499 -4.59 -12.10 27.35
N GLU A 500 -5.69 -12.22 26.59
CA GLU A 500 -6.62 -13.37 26.66
C GLU A 500 -5.94 -14.68 26.27
N ILE A 501 -5.26 -14.68 25.12
CA ILE A 501 -4.71 -15.89 24.51
C ILE A 501 -3.29 -16.20 25.02
N GLN A 502 -2.48 -15.18 25.36
CA GLN A 502 -1.06 -15.32 25.70
C GLN A 502 -0.32 -16.19 24.67
N PRO A 503 -0.28 -15.80 23.40
CA PRO A 503 0.24 -16.64 22.33
C PRO A 503 1.75 -16.85 22.46
N HIS A 504 2.24 -18.00 21.99
CA HIS A 504 3.68 -18.25 21.81
C HIS A 504 4.15 -17.72 20.44
N HIS A 505 3.25 -17.72 19.46
CA HIS A 505 3.52 -17.25 18.12
C HIS A 505 2.36 -16.38 17.61
N ILE A 506 2.70 -15.32 16.89
CA ILE A 506 1.72 -14.52 16.15
C ILE A 506 2.16 -14.42 14.70
N PHE A 507 1.21 -14.54 13.79
CA PHE A 507 1.40 -14.33 12.36
C PHE A 507 0.75 -13.00 11.97
N VAL A 508 1.51 -12.15 11.28
CA VAL A 508 1.09 -10.79 10.95
C VAL A 508 1.40 -10.52 9.48
N ALA A 509 0.51 -9.83 8.79
CA ALA A 509 0.74 -9.43 7.41
C ALA A 509 1.93 -8.46 7.32
N GLY A 510 3.02 -8.91 6.73
CA GLY A 510 4.20 -8.12 6.37
C GLY A 510 4.12 -7.58 4.94
N ASP A 511 3.04 -7.83 4.23
CA ASP A 511 2.74 -7.27 2.92
C ASP A 511 2.07 -5.91 3.07
N LEU A 512 2.89 -4.86 3.12
CA LEU A 512 2.45 -3.49 3.34
C LEU A 512 2.26 -2.71 2.03
N SER A 513 2.26 -3.41 0.90
CA SER A 513 2.10 -2.85 -0.44
C SER A 513 0.65 -2.71 -0.88
N ASP A 514 -0.32 -3.06 -0.02
CA ASP A 514 -1.74 -2.91 -0.30
C ASP A 514 -2.09 -1.46 -0.70
N PRO A 515 -2.79 -1.26 -1.82
CA PRO A 515 -3.10 0.09 -2.31
C PRO A 515 -4.05 0.85 -1.37
N HIS A 516 -4.83 0.13 -0.55
CA HIS A 516 -5.85 0.70 0.34
C HIS A 516 -5.33 1.09 1.71
N GLY A 517 -4.10 0.73 2.06
CA GLY A 517 -3.45 1.03 3.32
C GLY A 517 -3.99 0.26 4.53
N THR A 518 -4.92 -0.69 4.35
CA THR A 518 -5.51 -1.47 5.45
C THR A 518 -4.46 -2.32 6.15
N HIS A 519 -3.59 -3.00 5.39
CA HIS A 519 -2.51 -3.83 5.96
C HIS A 519 -1.56 -2.99 6.82
N ARG A 520 -1.17 -1.79 6.36
CA ARG A 520 -0.32 -0.86 7.14
C ARG A 520 -0.99 -0.41 8.43
N MET A 521 -2.29 -0.13 8.40
CA MET A 521 -3.03 0.27 9.59
C MET A 521 -3.15 -0.89 10.59
N CYS A 522 -3.50 -2.09 10.12
CA CYS A 522 -3.52 -3.29 10.94
C CYS A 522 -2.14 -3.57 11.57
N TYR A 523 -1.08 -3.49 10.76
CA TYR A 523 0.30 -3.64 11.22
C TYR A 523 0.63 -2.64 12.34
N THR A 524 0.28 -1.37 12.16
CA THR A 524 0.51 -0.31 13.16
C THR A 524 -0.23 -0.59 14.46
N ALA A 525 -1.50 -1.03 14.41
CA ALA A 525 -2.27 -1.38 15.61
C ALA A 525 -1.63 -2.54 16.38
N ILE A 526 -1.21 -3.60 15.66
CA ILE A 526 -0.54 -4.75 16.26
C ILE A 526 0.82 -4.35 16.86
N GLN A 527 1.62 -3.56 16.13
CA GLN A 527 2.93 -3.08 16.61
C GLN A 527 2.79 -2.30 17.93
N GLN A 528 1.84 -1.35 18.00
CA GLN A 528 1.63 -0.56 19.22
C GLN A 528 1.08 -1.42 20.37
N ALA A 529 0.21 -2.37 20.10
CA ALA A 529 -0.29 -3.30 21.10
C ALA A 529 0.84 -4.19 21.64
N LEU A 530 1.69 -4.73 20.76
CA LEU A 530 2.85 -5.53 21.15
C LEU A 530 3.85 -4.73 21.99
N GLN A 531 4.12 -3.48 21.66
CA GLN A 531 5.00 -2.63 22.47
C GLN A 531 4.48 -2.50 23.90
N ARG A 532 3.17 -2.34 24.10
CA ARG A 532 2.54 -2.30 25.42
C ARG A 532 2.60 -3.66 26.13
N TYR A 533 2.33 -4.74 25.40
CA TYR A 533 2.43 -6.10 25.91
C TYR A 533 3.86 -6.39 26.39
N HIS A 534 4.88 -6.03 25.61
CA HIS A 534 6.29 -6.19 25.98
C HIS A 534 6.71 -5.34 27.19
N GLN A 535 6.10 -4.16 27.39
CA GLN A 535 6.35 -3.33 28.58
C GLN A 535 5.73 -3.94 29.85
N ALA A 536 4.63 -4.68 29.71
CA ALA A 536 3.91 -5.29 30.83
C ALA A 536 4.43 -6.69 31.21
N HIS A 537 5.13 -7.39 30.31
CA HIS A 537 5.52 -8.80 30.47
C HIS A 537 7.03 -9.00 30.33
N ALA A 538 7.53 -10.05 31.01
CA ALA A 538 8.92 -10.48 30.89
C ALA A 538 9.19 -11.05 29.47
N ARG A 539 10.43 -10.92 29.02
CA ARG A 539 10.84 -11.28 27.64
C ARG A 539 10.60 -12.75 27.28
N GLU A 540 10.66 -13.62 28.28
CA GLU A 540 10.47 -15.08 28.12
C GLU A 540 9.06 -15.45 27.66
N VAL A 541 8.08 -14.57 27.82
CA VAL A 541 6.69 -14.79 27.39
C VAL A 541 6.29 -13.95 26.17
N TRP A 542 7.26 -13.26 25.55
CA TRP A 542 6.98 -12.50 24.33
C TRP A 542 6.72 -13.46 23.17
N PRO A 543 5.65 -13.26 22.40
CA PRO A 543 5.39 -14.08 21.23
C PRO A 543 6.45 -13.85 20.16
N LEU A 544 6.85 -14.93 19.47
CA LEU A 544 7.60 -14.81 18.24
C LEU A 544 6.66 -14.35 17.12
N VAL A 545 6.99 -13.25 16.49
CA VAL A 545 6.24 -12.68 15.37
C VAL A 545 6.74 -13.29 14.07
N TRP A 546 5.81 -13.77 13.25
CA TRP A 546 6.01 -14.27 11.90
C TRP A 546 5.37 -13.32 10.91
N LEU A 547 6.15 -12.62 10.12
CA LEU A 547 5.65 -11.76 9.07
C LEU A 547 5.46 -12.57 7.79
N TYR A 548 4.21 -12.66 7.32
CA TYR A 548 3.87 -13.31 6.07
C TYR A 548 3.60 -12.29 4.96
N ARG A 549 3.80 -12.71 3.71
CA ARG A 549 3.41 -12.00 2.48
C ARG A 549 2.66 -12.96 1.56
N GLY A 550 2.13 -12.48 0.44
CA GLY A 550 1.49 -13.35 -0.56
C GLY A 550 0.24 -12.78 -1.18
N ALA A 551 -0.42 -11.78 -0.56
CA ALA A 551 -1.57 -11.11 -1.16
C ALA A 551 -1.16 -10.22 -2.34
N TRP A 552 -0.15 -9.36 -2.13
CA TRP A 552 0.34 -8.39 -3.13
C TRP A 552 1.77 -8.65 -3.58
N GLN A 553 2.66 -8.95 -2.64
CA GLN A 553 4.08 -9.23 -2.88
C GLN A 553 4.51 -10.48 -2.13
N GLU A 554 5.74 -10.95 -2.40
CA GLU A 554 6.39 -12.03 -1.67
C GLU A 554 7.72 -11.55 -1.09
N TRP A 555 8.24 -12.23 -0.06
CA TRP A 555 9.56 -11.97 0.46
C TRP A 555 10.64 -12.33 -0.56
N GLU A 556 11.60 -11.44 -0.78
CA GLU A 556 12.79 -11.80 -1.52
C GLU A 556 13.60 -12.84 -0.73
N VAL A 557 14.21 -13.80 -1.42
CA VAL A 557 14.91 -14.94 -0.78
C VAL A 557 15.99 -14.50 0.21
N HIS A 558 16.64 -13.35 -0.03
CA HIS A 558 17.65 -12.84 0.90
C HIS A 558 17.05 -12.29 2.20
N GLN A 559 15.79 -11.90 2.23
CA GLN A 559 15.09 -11.33 3.37
C GLN A 559 14.46 -12.40 4.27
N ALA A 560 13.95 -13.49 3.67
CA ALA A 560 13.23 -14.51 4.40
C ALA A 560 14.12 -15.26 5.40
N ASP A 561 13.57 -15.55 6.58
CA ASP A 561 14.19 -16.34 7.63
C ASP A 561 13.73 -17.79 7.60
N VAL A 562 12.55 -18.05 7.04
CA VAL A 562 11.94 -19.38 6.96
C VAL A 562 11.32 -19.60 5.59
N PHE A 563 11.62 -20.76 5.01
CA PHE A 563 10.95 -21.29 3.82
C PHE A 563 10.24 -22.58 4.20
N LEU A 564 8.93 -22.63 3.99
CA LEU A 564 8.12 -23.83 4.19
C LEU A 564 7.80 -24.47 2.83
N PRO A 565 8.43 -25.60 2.48
CA PRO A 565 8.08 -26.33 1.26
C PRO A 565 6.65 -26.86 1.30
N LEU A 566 5.97 -26.74 0.18
CA LEU A 566 4.62 -27.23 -0.03
C LEU A 566 4.61 -28.29 -1.13
N SER A 567 3.92 -29.39 -0.89
CA SER A 567 3.58 -30.37 -1.91
C SER A 567 2.46 -29.85 -2.81
N LYS A 568 2.20 -30.56 -3.94
CA LYS A 568 1.04 -30.25 -4.78
C LYS A 568 -0.28 -30.32 -3.99
N ALA A 569 -0.43 -31.32 -3.12
CA ALA A 569 -1.64 -31.49 -2.32
C ALA A 569 -1.83 -30.34 -1.31
N ASP A 570 -0.74 -29.83 -0.72
CA ASP A 570 -0.81 -28.67 0.18
C ASP A 570 -1.26 -27.42 -0.57
N LEU A 571 -0.71 -27.18 -1.77
CA LEU A 571 -1.09 -26.05 -2.60
C LEU A 571 -2.53 -26.18 -3.11
N ASP A 572 -2.96 -27.36 -3.53
CA ASP A 572 -4.34 -27.61 -3.95
C ASP A 572 -5.34 -27.33 -2.82
N ARG A 573 -5.02 -27.73 -1.57
CA ARG A 573 -5.84 -27.44 -0.37
C ARG A 573 -5.90 -25.96 -0.07
N LYS A 574 -4.77 -25.25 -0.17
CA LYS A 574 -4.72 -23.79 -0.05
C LYS A 574 -5.65 -23.12 -1.09
N ILE A 575 -5.60 -23.55 -2.34
CA ILE A 575 -6.47 -23.03 -3.41
C ILE A 575 -7.93 -23.35 -3.11
N GLU A 576 -8.25 -24.53 -2.59
CA GLU A 576 -9.63 -24.90 -2.19
C GLU A 576 -10.15 -23.94 -1.11
N ALA A 577 -9.34 -23.59 -0.11
CA ALA A 577 -9.72 -22.60 0.90
C ALA A 577 -9.95 -21.21 0.31
N ILE A 578 -9.07 -20.76 -0.60
CA ILE A 578 -9.25 -19.48 -1.31
C ILE A 578 -10.59 -19.47 -2.07
N PHE A 579 -10.98 -20.60 -2.66
CA PHE A 579 -12.26 -20.71 -3.38
C PHE A 579 -13.51 -20.60 -2.51
N LYS A 580 -13.40 -20.68 -1.17
CA LYS A 580 -14.54 -20.43 -0.27
C LYS A 580 -14.92 -18.95 -0.21
N HIS A 581 -14.00 -18.04 -0.57
CA HIS A 581 -14.28 -16.61 -0.67
C HIS A 581 -14.97 -16.28 -1.99
N GLU A 582 -16.22 -16.72 -2.13
CA GLU A 582 -17.00 -16.62 -3.36
C GLU A 582 -17.26 -15.19 -3.80
N SER A 583 -17.44 -14.26 -2.86
CA SER A 583 -17.63 -12.84 -3.15
C SER A 583 -16.38 -12.17 -3.75
N GLN A 584 -15.21 -12.85 -3.71
CA GLN A 584 -13.92 -12.37 -4.22
C GLN A 584 -13.46 -13.08 -5.50
N LYS A 585 -14.31 -13.95 -6.06
CA LYS A 585 -14.04 -14.66 -7.34
C LYS A 585 -14.40 -13.80 -8.54
N ASP A 586 -13.88 -14.19 -9.71
CA ASP A 586 -14.23 -13.76 -11.07
C ASP A 586 -13.89 -12.30 -11.43
N ARG A 587 -14.20 -11.35 -10.61
CA ARG A 587 -13.76 -9.95 -10.67
C ARG A 587 -13.58 -9.46 -9.25
N ALA A 588 -12.35 -9.51 -8.77
CA ALA A 588 -12.04 -8.79 -7.54
C ALA A 588 -12.44 -7.32 -7.74
N MET A 589 -13.24 -6.77 -6.84
CA MET A 589 -13.64 -5.35 -6.88
C MET A 589 -12.41 -4.43 -6.86
N PHE A 590 -11.28 -4.94 -6.37
CA PHE A 590 -10.00 -4.25 -6.28
C PHE A 590 -8.87 -5.12 -6.88
N PRO A 591 -8.82 -5.31 -8.21
CA PRO A 591 -7.76 -6.07 -8.87
C PRO A 591 -6.41 -5.36 -8.73
N GLY A 592 -5.31 -6.12 -8.76
CA GLY A 592 -3.96 -5.55 -8.87
C GLY A 592 -3.80 -4.74 -10.16
N ALA A 593 -2.99 -3.69 -10.13
CA ALA A 593 -2.88 -2.70 -11.21
C ALA A 593 -2.58 -3.29 -12.59
N TYR A 594 -1.69 -4.27 -12.66
CA TYR A 594 -1.25 -4.90 -13.91
C TYR A 594 -1.45 -6.42 -13.90
N ASP A 595 -2.20 -6.95 -12.93
CA ASP A 595 -2.36 -8.38 -12.75
C ASP A 595 -3.85 -8.72 -12.74
N GLU A 596 -4.36 -9.13 -13.91
CA GLU A 596 -5.76 -9.54 -14.09
C GLU A 596 -6.03 -10.96 -13.59
N ARG A 597 -5.01 -11.69 -13.13
CA ARG A 597 -5.19 -13.04 -12.60
C ARG A 597 -6.00 -12.99 -11.32
N GLU A 598 -6.81 -14.01 -11.10
CA GLU A 598 -7.55 -14.22 -9.86
C GLU A 598 -6.59 -14.41 -8.67
N PHE A 599 -7.05 -14.14 -7.44
CA PHE A 599 -6.23 -14.26 -6.23
C PHE A 599 -5.56 -15.63 -6.09
N TRP A 600 -6.28 -16.72 -6.37
CA TRP A 600 -5.73 -18.06 -6.29
C TRP A 600 -4.58 -18.31 -7.30
N GLN A 601 -4.69 -17.75 -8.50
CA GLN A 601 -3.62 -17.86 -9.51
C GLN A 601 -2.38 -17.11 -9.05
N ARG A 602 -2.56 -15.90 -8.51
CA ARG A 602 -1.47 -15.09 -7.97
C ARG A 602 -0.80 -15.77 -6.79
N ALA A 603 -1.55 -16.30 -5.83
CA ALA A 603 -1.03 -17.04 -4.67
C ALA A 603 -0.24 -18.29 -5.11
N ARG A 604 -0.81 -19.09 -6.03
CA ARG A 604 -0.13 -20.25 -6.63
C ARG A 604 1.19 -19.87 -7.27
N ASP A 605 1.15 -18.87 -8.15
CA ASP A 605 2.32 -18.50 -8.96
C ASP A 605 3.42 -17.87 -8.10
N ARG A 606 3.09 -17.15 -7.02
CA ARG A 606 4.07 -16.65 -6.05
C ARG A 606 4.74 -17.79 -5.29
N ASN A 607 3.96 -18.70 -4.73
CA ASN A 607 4.54 -19.83 -3.98
C ASN A 607 5.39 -20.73 -4.90
N ARG A 608 5.01 -20.92 -6.16
CA ARG A 608 5.84 -21.60 -7.15
C ARG A 608 7.09 -20.80 -7.50
N GLY A 609 6.96 -19.49 -7.70
CA GLY A 609 8.09 -18.60 -7.98
C GLY A 609 9.15 -18.61 -6.88
N THR A 610 8.74 -18.63 -5.60
CA THR A 610 9.66 -18.81 -4.47
C THR A 610 10.42 -20.13 -4.57
N ALA A 611 9.72 -21.24 -4.82
CA ALA A 611 10.34 -22.56 -4.99
C ALA A 611 11.30 -22.60 -6.20
N GLU A 612 10.90 -22.04 -7.34
CA GLU A 612 11.73 -21.94 -8.54
C GLU A 612 12.99 -21.11 -8.31
N THR A 613 12.89 -20.03 -7.53
CA THR A 613 14.06 -19.22 -7.15
C THR A 613 15.04 -20.02 -6.29
N LEU A 614 14.54 -20.71 -5.25
CA LEU A 614 15.37 -21.60 -4.42
C LEU A 614 16.06 -22.66 -5.28
N ASN A 615 15.35 -23.30 -6.21
CA ASN A 615 15.93 -24.28 -7.13
C ASN A 615 17.03 -23.67 -8.02
N ARG A 616 16.80 -22.48 -8.61
CA ARG A 616 17.84 -21.80 -9.42
C ARG A 616 19.09 -21.46 -8.62
N LEU A 617 18.96 -21.16 -7.33
CA LEU A 617 20.07 -20.94 -6.42
C LEU A 617 20.85 -22.24 -6.07
N GLY A 618 20.33 -23.41 -6.46
CA GLY A 618 20.93 -24.73 -6.23
C GLY A 618 20.40 -25.47 -5.02
N LEU A 619 19.36 -24.95 -4.36
CA LEU A 619 18.67 -25.60 -3.26
C LEU A 619 17.73 -26.71 -3.77
N PRO A 620 17.20 -27.60 -2.90
CA PRO A 620 16.30 -28.68 -3.31
C PRO A 620 15.10 -28.15 -4.10
N GLU A 621 14.65 -28.93 -5.08
CA GLU A 621 13.48 -28.62 -5.88
C GLU A 621 12.21 -28.92 -5.09
N PHE A 622 11.33 -27.91 -4.97
CA PHE A 622 10.02 -27.99 -4.33
C PHE A 622 8.92 -27.67 -5.33
N TYR A 623 7.72 -28.19 -5.10
CA TYR A 623 6.55 -27.85 -5.92
C TYR A 623 6.12 -26.41 -5.73
N ALA A 624 6.12 -25.95 -4.47
CA ALA A 624 5.88 -24.56 -4.06
C ALA A 624 6.55 -24.30 -2.70
N ALA A 625 6.65 -23.06 -2.27
CA ALA A 625 7.13 -22.70 -0.94
C ALA A 625 6.48 -21.39 -0.47
N GLU A 626 6.15 -21.32 0.82
CA GLU A 626 5.82 -20.08 1.51
C GLU A 626 7.05 -19.55 2.23
N ALA A 627 7.17 -18.22 2.33
CA ALA A 627 8.32 -17.56 2.95
C ALA A 627 7.86 -16.64 4.10
N PHE A 628 8.67 -16.58 5.16
CA PHE A 628 8.39 -15.81 6.37
C PHE A 628 9.64 -15.09 6.87
N VAL A 629 9.41 -13.92 7.49
CA VAL A 629 10.41 -13.22 8.29
C VAL A 629 10.01 -13.35 9.75
N THR A 630 10.96 -13.59 10.65
CA THR A 630 10.69 -13.77 12.07
C THR A 630 11.37 -12.69 12.91
N THR A 631 10.69 -12.19 13.93
CA THR A 631 11.21 -11.18 14.85
C THR A 631 10.49 -11.24 16.19
N TYR A 632 11.12 -10.76 17.25
CA TYR A 632 10.44 -10.49 18.53
C TYR A 632 9.94 -9.05 18.62
N GLU A 633 10.49 -8.14 17.84
CA GLU A 633 10.12 -6.73 17.81
C GLU A 633 9.77 -6.37 16.36
N MET A 634 8.54 -5.90 16.16
CA MET A 634 8.10 -5.48 14.82
C MET A 634 8.80 -4.17 14.44
N PRO A 635 9.47 -4.13 13.28
CA PRO A 635 10.21 -2.97 12.80
C PRO A 635 9.33 -1.74 12.50
#